data_05496c854905bc713abdbfe0f2d7d7a1
#
_entry.id   05496c854905bc713abdbfe0f2d7d7a1
#
_cell.length_a   1.000
_cell.length_b   1.000
_cell.length_c   1.000
_cell.angle_alpha   90.00
_cell.angle_beta   90.00
_cell.angle_gamma   90.00
#
_symmetry.space_group_name_H-M   'P 1'
#
loop_
_entity.id
_entity.type
_entity.pdbx_description
1 polymer ?
#
loop_
_entity_poly.entity_id
_entity_poly.type
_entity_poly.pdbx_seq_one_letter_code
_entity_poly.pdbx_strand_id
1 'polypeptide(L)'
;MIDREIAKNPTYYRFSEFILEPERASLVKAGREIKLRPKVFDALRYLIEHRGRLVPKEELIQTLWPEAFVTDDSLVQCMVELRRGLDDRSQEILKTVPRRGYIFAATVTTDHEASASASPTTSLPHTMPGDYRLPVARTPIVGRERELDAVQQLLRDPAVRLVTLTGAGGSGKTRLALELGRELTNAFNGYVFFVTLGSISDAAMVPAAIAESIGIRETGGRTVADLLKDYLRVCEPSPVLLLLDNLEHILSASAFVVELMESSRLLKVLVTSRAALHVYGEYEFPVPPLALPDKRLVTSLSALAENPAISLFAQRAAAVTPDFELTAENGPLVAEICARVDGLPLAIELAAARVKMLPLSGILTRLESRLQLLTAGARDLPERQQTLRNTIDWSYDLLTEAEQKLLRRLSVFWGGCTLEGAEAVGNTKNDLGADIFDLMSSLVDKSLVQQRPQDADEPRFRMLETIREYAVERLQQSGEEAATKRAHAAYCLVLAEEGNPDLAEPERSTWLTRCDIEHDNFRAALDWLFQNRDLDWSFRFCIALFRFWDMREHSAEGWARLERLLEMAGTEFPRERAKTSLFLGAFATAQGGFPTATRYLEQGRAIYEELGDPSGVAVTVNALAIMSRDRGDYATAQRYFERSLAYWRQVDDRLATARCLHNLGNVSRICEDYISARMALAEAMQIFEELGDDSGVAWALNQQGDIAREQGELTEARALYQRALSAFRSARDRWGQARSLADLGGIACELGEQSVAYEHYRESLDIFSALEHRRGIARVLEGLACVALYRGDARRALSVAAAASHLRHLVSAPLPSTEKLKLDQKMADVRHQLGEPESKKVWEEGYAMNMEAAIRYALPE
;
A
#
# COMPACT_ATOMS: atom_id res chain seq x y z
N MET A 1 6.84 59.94 -37.92
CA MET A 1 7.77 59.73 -36.81
C MET A 1 6.93 59.58 -35.58
N ILE A 2 6.71 58.36 -35.18
CA ILE A 2 6.10 58.02 -33.91
C ILE A 2 6.99 56.90 -33.35
N ASP A 3 7.77 57.29 -32.36
CA ASP A 3 8.64 56.37 -31.62
C ASP A 3 7.77 55.27 -30.97
N ARG A 4 7.98 53.99 -31.39
CA ARG A 4 7.59 52.85 -30.62
C ARG A 4 8.68 52.63 -29.58
N GLU A 5 8.43 52.99 -28.33
CA GLU A 5 9.22 52.52 -27.19
C GLU A 5 9.24 50.98 -27.23
N ILE A 6 10.43 50.47 -27.45
CA ILE A 6 10.75 49.04 -27.30
C ILE A 6 10.70 48.77 -25.79
N ALA A 7 9.63 48.12 -25.31
CA ALA A 7 9.57 47.60 -23.96
C ALA A 7 10.79 46.65 -23.77
N LYS A 8 11.76 47.02 -22.93
CA LYS A 8 12.88 46.17 -22.57
C LYS A 8 12.35 44.90 -21.90
N ASN A 9 12.74 43.75 -22.42
CA ASN A 9 12.43 42.47 -21.75
C ASN A 9 12.92 42.52 -20.31
N PRO A 10 12.16 41.98 -19.34
CA PRO A 10 12.57 41.96 -17.94
C PRO A 10 13.88 41.16 -17.78
N THR A 11 14.76 41.65 -16.91
CA THR A 11 16.08 41.05 -16.69
C THR A 11 15.99 39.70 -16.02
N TYR A 12 14.93 39.40 -15.26
CA TYR A 12 14.63 38.10 -14.67
C TYR A 12 13.14 37.89 -14.42
N TYR A 13 12.73 36.60 -14.35
CA TYR A 13 11.40 36.18 -13.89
C TYR A 13 11.56 35.37 -12.61
N ARG A 14 10.85 35.74 -11.55
CA ARG A 14 10.83 35.00 -10.28
C ARG A 14 9.48 34.33 -10.09
N PHE A 15 9.49 33.00 -9.83
CA PHE A 15 8.28 32.21 -9.56
C PHE A 15 8.60 31.06 -8.58
N SER A 16 7.73 30.81 -7.65
CA SER A 16 7.97 29.85 -6.56
C SER A 16 9.37 30.05 -5.93
N GLU A 17 10.23 29.06 -5.99
CA GLU A 17 11.61 29.11 -5.50
C GLU A 17 12.65 29.36 -6.63
N PHE A 18 12.18 29.66 -7.85
CA PHE A 18 13.01 29.74 -9.04
C PHE A 18 13.19 31.18 -9.53
N ILE A 19 14.35 31.42 -10.10
CA ILE A 19 14.68 32.66 -10.84
C ILE A 19 15.12 32.23 -12.24
N LEU A 20 14.40 32.63 -13.27
CA LEU A 20 14.78 32.46 -14.66
C LEU A 20 15.45 33.72 -15.14
N GLU A 21 16.69 33.63 -15.63
CA GLU A 21 17.46 34.70 -16.23
C GLU A 21 17.54 34.51 -17.75
N PRO A 22 16.68 35.16 -18.56
CA PRO A 22 16.62 34.95 -20.01
C PRO A 22 17.91 35.25 -20.74
N GLU A 23 18.65 36.32 -20.33
CA GLU A 23 19.88 36.75 -20.97
C GLU A 23 21.04 35.76 -20.73
N ARG A 24 21.04 35.04 -19.61
CA ARG A 24 22.06 34.04 -19.26
C ARG A 24 21.63 32.61 -19.60
N ALA A 25 20.41 32.42 -20.09
CA ALA A 25 19.81 31.11 -20.32
C ALA A 25 19.92 30.17 -19.11
N SER A 26 19.79 30.72 -17.89
CA SER A 26 19.93 30.01 -16.63
C SER A 26 18.64 29.98 -15.81
N LEU A 27 18.43 28.83 -15.12
CA LEU A 27 17.39 28.67 -14.12
C LEU A 27 18.06 28.42 -12.77
N VAL A 28 17.75 29.20 -11.76
CA VAL A 28 18.36 29.12 -10.43
C VAL A 28 17.29 28.79 -9.37
N LYS A 29 17.56 27.82 -8.51
CA LYS A 29 16.75 27.47 -7.34
C LYS A 29 17.59 27.63 -6.07
N ALA A 30 17.17 28.45 -5.14
CA ALA A 30 17.88 28.70 -3.87
C ALA A 30 19.40 28.96 -4.04
N GLY A 31 19.78 29.73 -5.06
CA GLY A 31 21.20 30.06 -5.35
C GLY A 31 22.00 28.97 -6.08
N ARG A 32 21.38 27.86 -6.48
CA ARG A 32 22.01 26.80 -7.28
C ARG A 32 21.43 26.77 -8.69
N GLU A 33 22.29 26.74 -9.69
CA GLU A 33 21.90 26.66 -11.09
C GLU A 33 21.40 25.26 -11.45
N ILE A 34 20.21 25.20 -12.12
CA ILE A 34 19.63 23.99 -12.67
C ILE A 34 19.89 23.96 -14.16
N LYS A 35 20.66 22.99 -14.62
CA LYS A 35 20.94 22.83 -16.05
C LYS A 35 19.75 22.23 -16.78
N LEU A 36 19.13 23.01 -17.65
CA LEU A 36 18.10 22.56 -18.58
C LEU A 36 18.69 22.46 -19.99
N ARG A 37 18.18 21.53 -20.80
CA ARG A 37 18.51 21.53 -22.23
C ARG A 37 17.94 22.77 -22.91
N PRO A 38 18.58 23.29 -23.98
CA PRO A 38 18.13 24.54 -24.61
C PRO A 38 16.63 24.57 -24.96
N LYS A 39 16.09 23.52 -25.55
CA LYS A 39 14.67 23.44 -25.90
C LYS A 39 13.73 23.38 -24.68
N VAL A 40 14.18 22.79 -23.57
CA VAL A 40 13.43 22.75 -22.32
C VAL A 40 13.42 24.15 -21.65
N PHE A 41 14.54 24.84 -21.76
CA PHE A 41 14.66 26.24 -21.31
C PHE A 41 13.76 27.19 -22.14
N ASP A 42 13.78 27.04 -23.47
CA ASP A 42 12.93 27.82 -24.37
C ASP A 42 11.45 27.56 -24.10
N ALA A 43 11.07 26.32 -23.85
CA ALA A 43 9.71 25.94 -23.45
C ALA A 43 9.28 26.62 -22.15
N LEU A 44 10.14 26.61 -21.14
CA LEU A 44 9.88 27.26 -19.85
C LEU A 44 9.72 28.78 -20.04
N ARG A 45 10.62 29.42 -20.76
CA ARG A 45 10.57 30.85 -21.02
C ARG A 45 9.27 31.23 -21.76
N TYR A 46 8.93 30.48 -22.80
CA TYR A 46 7.72 30.73 -23.57
C TYR A 46 6.45 30.59 -22.73
N LEU A 47 6.38 29.57 -21.88
CA LEU A 47 5.25 29.35 -20.99
C LEU A 47 5.14 30.42 -19.90
N ILE A 48 6.26 30.96 -19.39
CA ILE A 48 6.30 32.07 -18.44
C ILE A 48 5.86 33.38 -19.10
N GLU A 49 6.32 33.67 -20.31
CA GLU A 49 5.92 34.86 -21.08
C GLU A 49 4.42 34.83 -21.40
N HIS A 50 3.83 33.65 -21.52
CA HIS A 50 2.41 33.42 -21.80
C HIS A 50 1.64 32.85 -20.58
N ARG A 51 2.09 33.20 -19.38
CA ARG A 51 1.49 32.73 -18.13
C ARG A 51 -0.01 33.05 -18.01
N GLY A 52 -0.74 32.15 -17.36
CA GLY A 52 -2.19 32.35 -17.11
C GLY A 52 -3.09 31.99 -18.29
N ARG A 53 -2.55 31.72 -19.49
CA ARG A 53 -3.35 31.23 -20.63
C ARG A 53 -3.03 29.79 -20.97
N LEU A 54 -3.97 29.09 -21.59
CA LEU A 54 -3.73 27.78 -22.19
C LEU A 54 -2.91 27.97 -23.48
N VAL A 55 -1.72 27.34 -23.51
CA VAL A 55 -0.87 27.26 -24.70
C VAL A 55 -1.11 25.93 -25.37
N PRO A 56 -1.69 25.90 -26.61
CA PRO A 56 -1.93 24.67 -27.35
C PRO A 56 -0.65 23.92 -27.68
N LYS A 57 -0.75 22.61 -27.87
CA LYS A 57 0.41 21.76 -28.22
C LYS A 57 1.04 22.16 -29.55
N GLU A 58 0.19 22.43 -30.56
CA GLU A 58 0.61 22.84 -31.88
C GLU A 58 1.41 24.16 -31.84
N GLU A 59 0.97 25.11 -30.99
CA GLU A 59 1.66 26.40 -30.81
C GLU A 59 3.05 26.19 -30.20
N LEU A 60 3.18 25.33 -29.19
CA LEU A 60 4.48 24.99 -28.59
C LEU A 60 5.40 24.28 -29.57
N ILE A 61 4.89 23.31 -30.33
CA ILE A 61 5.67 22.59 -31.34
C ILE A 61 6.19 23.57 -32.42
N GLN A 62 5.34 24.42 -32.95
CA GLN A 62 5.73 25.40 -33.97
C GLN A 62 6.76 26.39 -33.44
N THR A 63 6.64 26.82 -32.18
CA THR A 63 7.57 27.80 -31.58
C THR A 63 8.90 27.19 -31.22
N LEU A 64 8.90 25.97 -30.68
CA LEU A 64 10.13 25.32 -30.19
C LEU A 64 10.91 24.63 -31.32
N TRP A 65 10.22 24.14 -32.35
CA TRP A 65 10.83 23.43 -33.48
C TRP A 65 10.35 23.94 -34.85
N PRO A 66 10.59 25.23 -35.20
CA PRO A 66 10.00 25.86 -36.41
C PRO A 66 10.48 25.19 -37.72
N GLU A 67 11.64 24.54 -37.71
CA GLU A 67 12.25 23.94 -38.91
C GLU A 67 12.28 22.41 -38.90
N ALA A 68 11.69 21.75 -37.87
CA ALA A 68 11.75 20.31 -37.72
C ALA A 68 10.35 19.69 -37.59
N PHE A 69 10.10 18.61 -38.33
CA PHE A 69 8.93 17.76 -38.13
C PHE A 69 9.12 16.94 -36.85
N VAL A 70 8.50 17.34 -35.74
CA VAL A 70 8.50 16.61 -34.47
C VAL A 70 7.13 16.09 -34.14
N THR A 71 7.06 14.95 -33.47
CA THR A 71 5.82 14.34 -33.01
C THR A 71 5.41 14.87 -31.65
N ASP A 72 4.15 14.68 -31.27
CA ASP A 72 3.62 14.99 -29.93
C ASP A 72 4.49 14.39 -28.81
N ASP A 73 5.11 13.24 -29.01
CA ASP A 73 5.99 12.58 -28.05
C ASP A 73 7.24 13.40 -27.70
N SER A 74 7.79 14.14 -28.68
CA SER A 74 8.94 15.05 -28.43
C SER A 74 8.56 16.20 -27.51
N LEU A 75 7.36 16.76 -27.64
CA LEU A 75 6.83 17.78 -26.74
C LEU A 75 6.56 17.19 -25.36
N VAL A 76 5.94 16.01 -25.29
CA VAL A 76 5.69 15.32 -24.02
C VAL A 76 6.99 15.06 -23.26
N GLN A 77 8.03 14.58 -23.94
CA GLN A 77 9.33 14.37 -23.33
C GLN A 77 9.98 15.67 -22.83
N CYS A 78 9.86 16.77 -23.60
CA CYS A 78 10.31 18.09 -23.20
C CYS A 78 9.59 18.56 -21.93
N MET A 79 8.26 18.35 -21.83
CA MET A 79 7.47 18.72 -20.65
C MET A 79 7.78 17.84 -19.42
N VAL A 80 8.06 16.56 -19.61
CA VAL A 80 8.50 15.66 -18.54
C VAL A 80 9.86 16.11 -17.97
N GLU A 81 10.80 16.47 -18.85
CA GLU A 81 12.11 16.96 -18.43
C GLU A 81 11.98 18.34 -17.72
N LEU A 82 11.12 19.21 -18.23
CA LEU A 82 10.82 20.49 -17.60
C LEU A 82 10.27 20.32 -16.18
N ARG A 83 9.28 19.45 -16.00
CA ARG A 83 8.73 19.12 -14.67
C ARG A 83 9.78 18.55 -13.72
N ARG A 84 10.65 17.69 -14.23
CA ARG A 84 11.76 17.15 -13.44
C ARG A 84 12.72 18.26 -13.00
N GLY A 85 13.05 19.20 -13.87
CA GLY A 85 13.90 20.35 -13.55
C GLY A 85 13.25 21.30 -12.54
N LEU A 86 11.93 21.44 -12.58
CA LEU A 86 11.14 22.28 -11.66
C LEU A 86 10.71 21.53 -10.38
N ASP A 87 10.98 20.22 -10.27
CA ASP A 87 10.47 19.35 -9.22
C ASP A 87 8.93 19.42 -9.06
N ASP A 88 8.24 19.65 -10.17
CA ASP A 88 6.79 19.90 -10.24
C ASP A 88 6.01 18.61 -10.49
N ARG A 89 6.05 17.69 -9.53
CA ARG A 89 5.30 16.41 -9.60
C ARG A 89 3.80 16.61 -9.40
N SER A 90 3.41 17.60 -8.63
CA SER A 90 2.02 17.95 -8.31
C SER A 90 1.33 18.78 -9.40
N GLN A 91 2.04 19.18 -10.46
CA GLN A 91 1.54 20.07 -11.52
C GLN A 91 1.04 21.45 -11.03
N GLU A 92 1.66 21.97 -9.99
CA GLU A 92 1.32 23.27 -9.42
C GLU A 92 1.92 24.42 -10.21
N ILE A 93 3.10 24.21 -10.79
CA ILE A 93 3.78 25.21 -11.64
C ILE A 93 3.31 25.09 -13.09
N LEU A 94 3.25 23.84 -13.61
CA LEU A 94 2.93 23.57 -15.00
C LEU A 94 1.77 22.55 -15.09
N LYS A 95 0.55 23.05 -15.34
CA LYS A 95 -0.65 22.22 -15.49
C LYS A 95 -0.79 21.67 -16.90
N THR A 96 -1.13 20.39 -17.03
CA THR A 96 -1.57 19.78 -18.28
C THR A 96 -3.08 19.88 -18.41
N VAL A 97 -3.53 20.40 -19.55
CA VAL A 97 -4.94 20.31 -19.94
C VAL A 97 -5.04 19.20 -20.99
N PRO A 98 -5.62 18.03 -20.66
CA PRO A 98 -5.62 16.87 -21.52
C PRO A 98 -6.15 17.18 -22.91
N ARG A 99 -5.43 16.74 -23.95
CA ARG A 99 -5.71 16.95 -25.39
C ARG A 99 -5.67 18.40 -25.86
N ARG A 100 -5.45 19.40 -25.00
CA ARG A 100 -5.50 20.83 -25.35
C ARG A 100 -4.15 21.53 -25.28
N GLY A 101 -3.32 21.26 -24.29
CA GLY A 101 -2.03 21.93 -24.14
C GLY A 101 -1.57 22.09 -22.68
N TYR A 102 -0.85 23.18 -22.40
CA TYR A 102 -0.24 23.45 -21.10
C TYR A 102 -0.53 24.85 -20.59
N ILE A 103 -0.58 25.02 -19.27
CA ILE A 103 -0.77 26.33 -18.60
C ILE A 103 0.34 26.51 -17.58
N PHE A 104 1.04 27.65 -17.63
CA PHE A 104 1.92 28.05 -16.53
C PHE A 104 1.09 28.69 -15.43
N ALA A 105 0.99 28.00 -14.29
CA ALA A 105 0.04 28.36 -13.22
C ALA A 105 0.69 29.13 -12.07
N ALA A 106 2.03 29.08 -11.93
CA ALA A 106 2.71 29.79 -10.85
C ALA A 106 2.71 31.30 -11.05
N THR A 107 2.61 32.05 -9.96
CA THR A 107 2.70 33.52 -9.97
C THR A 107 4.13 33.95 -10.30
N VAL A 108 4.27 34.87 -11.28
CA VAL A 108 5.57 35.38 -11.75
C VAL A 108 5.69 36.85 -11.43
N THR A 109 6.80 37.25 -10.78
CA THR A 109 7.16 38.66 -10.55
C THR A 109 8.36 39.06 -11.42
N THR A 110 8.39 40.32 -11.89
CA THR A 110 9.43 40.88 -12.75
C THR A 110 10.03 42.16 -12.17
N ASP A 111 11.18 42.60 -12.64
CA ASP A 111 11.89 43.82 -12.15
C ASP A 111 11.06 45.09 -12.18
N HIS A 112 10.04 45.14 -13.02
CA HIS A 112 9.22 46.33 -13.23
C HIS A 112 8.15 46.59 -12.16
N GLU A 113 7.84 45.60 -11.33
CA GLU A 113 6.78 45.72 -10.30
C GLU A 113 7.30 46.16 -8.92
N ALA A 114 8.61 46.30 -8.76
CA ALA A 114 9.22 46.65 -7.46
C ALA A 114 9.34 48.14 -7.15
N SER A 115 8.90 49.07 -8.07
CA SER A 115 9.19 50.50 -7.95
C SER A 115 7.99 51.42 -7.66
N ALA A 116 6.81 50.87 -7.38
CA ALA A 116 5.64 51.72 -7.13
C ALA A 116 4.97 51.37 -5.80
N SER A 117 5.45 51.93 -4.70
CA SER A 117 4.59 52.44 -3.61
C SER A 117 5.41 52.94 -2.41
N ALA A 118 5.51 54.23 -2.29
CA ALA A 118 5.77 54.88 -0.99
C ALA A 118 4.89 56.17 -0.89
N SER A 119 4.16 56.23 0.26
CA SER A 119 3.62 57.38 0.97
C SER A 119 2.14 57.74 0.76
N PRO A 120 1.47 58.43 1.71
CA PRO A 120 1.73 58.62 3.14
C PRO A 120 0.57 58.21 4.10
N THR A 121 0.94 57.99 5.32
CA THR A 121 0.14 57.77 6.50
C THR A 121 -0.91 58.83 6.81
N THR A 122 -2.15 58.40 7.11
CA THR A 122 -3.10 59.18 7.90
C THR A 122 -3.65 58.25 8.99
N SER A 123 -3.28 58.52 10.24
CA SER A 123 -3.70 57.85 11.42
C SER A 123 -5.16 58.13 11.79
N LEU A 124 -5.99 57.11 11.93
CA LEU A 124 -7.31 57.15 12.57
C LEU A 124 -7.30 56.40 13.89
N PRO A 125 -8.13 56.76 14.87
CA PRO A 125 -8.01 56.34 16.24
C PRO A 125 -8.43 54.87 16.41
N HIS A 126 -7.49 54.08 16.89
CA HIS A 126 -7.73 52.67 17.33
C HIS A 126 -8.45 52.71 18.68
N THR A 127 -9.75 52.59 18.68
CA THR A 127 -10.49 51.99 19.82
C THR A 127 -10.71 50.53 19.50
N MET A 128 -9.93 49.66 20.09
CA MET A 128 -10.17 48.22 20.09
C MET A 128 -11.57 47.94 20.68
N PRO A 129 -12.48 47.29 19.97
CA PRO A 129 -13.70 46.80 20.59
C PRO A 129 -13.32 45.71 21.58
N GLY A 130 -13.77 45.85 22.80
CA GLY A 130 -13.67 44.99 23.99
C GLY A 130 -12.87 43.71 23.93
N ASP A 131 -12.26 43.39 25.06
CA ASP A 131 -11.40 42.22 25.36
C ASP A 131 -11.90 40.86 24.74
N TYR A 132 -11.86 40.74 23.43
CA TYR A 132 -12.19 39.47 22.74
C TYR A 132 -10.97 38.54 22.73
N ARG A 133 -10.98 37.58 23.62
CA ARG A 133 -9.90 36.59 23.75
C ARG A 133 -10.34 35.28 23.14
N LEU A 134 -9.52 34.76 22.19
CA LEU A 134 -9.65 33.36 21.76
C LEU A 134 -9.74 32.42 22.96
N PRO A 135 -10.59 31.37 22.95
CA PRO A 135 -10.67 30.38 24.01
C PRO A 135 -9.27 29.85 24.38
N VAL A 136 -8.91 29.94 25.68
CA VAL A 136 -7.58 29.51 26.13
C VAL A 136 -7.51 28.00 26.13
N ALA A 137 -6.59 27.44 25.37
CA ALA A 137 -6.31 26.00 25.41
C ALA A 137 -5.67 25.66 26.75
N ARG A 138 -6.23 24.68 27.46
CA ARG A 138 -5.75 24.24 28.76
C ARG A 138 -4.56 23.29 28.69
N THR A 139 -4.25 22.77 27.49
CA THR A 139 -3.20 21.76 27.25
C THR A 139 -2.48 22.07 25.93
N PRO A 140 -1.18 21.74 25.79
CA PRO A 140 -0.49 21.93 24.51
C PRO A 140 -1.07 21.02 23.41
N ILE A 141 -0.94 21.41 22.16
CA ILE A 141 -1.21 20.56 21.02
C ILE A 141 -0.03 19.59 20.86
N VAL A 142 -0.27 18.36 20.40
CA VAL A 142 0.73 17.32 20.29
C VAL A 142 0.79 16.80 18.86
N GLY A 143 1.99 16.83 18.25
CA GLY A 143 2.28 16.18 16.96
C GLY A 143 1.52 16.73 15.76
N ARG A 144 1.32 18.05 15.72
CA ARG A 144 0.61 18.78 14.64
C ARG A 144 1.45 19.90 14.04
N GLU A 145 2.75 19.86 14.24
CA GLU A 145 3.67 20.92 13.82
C GLU A 145 3.61 21.10 12.29
N ARG A 146 3.53 20.00 11.55
CA ARG A 146 3.46 20.01 10.08
C ARG A 146 2.15 20.59 9.56
N GLU A 147 1.03 20.22 10.18
CA GLU A 147 -0.29 20.74 9.82
C GLU A 147 -0.40 22.22 10.19
N LEU A 148 0.12 22.65 11.34
CA LEU A 148 0.19 24.05 11.73
C LEU A 148 0.96 24.87 10.69
N ASP A 149 2.18 24.46 10.36
CA ASP A 149 3.02 25.15 9.37
C ASP A 149 2.34 25.24 7.99
N ALA A 150 1.76 24.13 7.52
CA ALA A 150 1.12 24.06 6.22
C ALA A 150 -0.11 24.98 6.11
N VAL A 151 -0.99 24.97 7.13
CA VAL A 151 -2.19 25.83 7.15
C VAL A 151 -1.82 27.29 7.36
N GLN A 152 -0.78 27.58 8.15
CA GLN A 152 -0.26 28.94 8.29
C GLN A 152 0.24 29.49 6.96
N GLN A 153 0.96 28.69 6.17
CA GLN A 153 1.42 29.09 4.83
C GLN A 153 0.24 29.40 3.92
N LEU A 154 -0.81 28.55 3.91
CA LEU A 154 -2.03 28.81 3.16
C LEU A 154 -2.70 30.11 3.60
N LEU A 155 -2.86 30.36 4.90
CA LEU A 155 -3.50 31.55 5.42
C LEU A 155 -2.67 32.84 5.23
N ARG A 156 -1.34 32.74 5.03
CA ARG A 156 -0.48 33.88 4.68
C ARG A 156 -0.46 34.20 3.19
N ASP A 157 -0.81 33.22 2.34
CA ASP A 157 -0.89 33.44 0.91
C ASP A 157 -2.04 34.41 0.57
N PRO A 158 -1.77 35.56 -0.07
CA PRO A 158 -2.82 36.51 -0.44
C PRO A 158 -3.91 35.93 -1.35
N ALA A 159 -3.57 34.91 -2.15
CA ALA A 159 -4.52 34.26 -3.07
C ALA A 159 -5.52 33.36 -2.34
N VAL A 160 -5.15 32.82 -1.15
CA VAL A 160 -5.98 31.90 -0.37
C VAL A 160 -6.81 32.69 0.63
N ARG A 161 -8.11 32.62 0.50
CA ARG A 161 -9.05 33.38 1.35
C ARG A 161 -9.96 32.51 2.19
N LEU A 162 -10.18 31.27 1.79
CA LEU A 162 -11.01 30.29 2.49
C LEU A 162 -10.25 28.96 2.62
N VAL A 163 -10.03 28.53 3.85
CA VAL A 163 -9.45 27.22 4.15
C VAL A 163 -10.45 26.44 4.99
N THR A 164 -10.76 25.23 4.56
CA THR A 164 -11.64 24.30 5.29
C THR A 164 -10.83 23.12 5.84
N LEU A 165 -10.74 23.03 7.16
CA LEU A 165 -10.15 21.88 7.84
C LEU A 165 -11.17 20.74 7.85
N THR A 166 -10.92 19.68 7.05
CA THR A 166 -11.80 18.52 6.97
C THR A 166 -11.27 17.33 7.75
N GLY A 167 -12.10 16.34 8.05
CA GLY A 167 -11.68 15.10 8.68
C GLY A 167 -12.68 14.54 9.68
N ALA A 168 -12.41 13.31 10.13
CA ALA A 168 -13.29 12.55 11.03
C ALA A 168 -13.58 13.29 12.35
N GLY A 169 -14.72 12.97 12.95
CA GLY A 169 -15.05 13.46 14.31
C GLY A 169 -13.98 13.04 15.31
N GLY A 170 -13.51 13.98 16.14
CA GLY A 170 -12.45 13.69 17.12
C GLY A 170 -11.01 13.74 16.59
N SER A 171 -10.78 14.12 15.32
CA SER A 171 -9.42 14.26 14.73
C SER A 171 -8.65 15.49 15.23
N GLY A 172 -9.31 16.44 15.92
CA GLY A 172 -8.67 17.62 16.51
C GLY A 172 -8.75 18.91 15.68
N LYS A 173 -9.65 19.00 14.67
CA LYS A 173 -9.84 20.19 13.80
C LYS A 173 -10.00 21.50 14.57
N THR A 174 -10.95 21.54 15.50
CA THR A 174 -11.21 22.73 16.35
C THR A 174 -9.97 23.14 17.15
N ARG A 175 -9.22 22.14 17.66
CA ARG A 175 -8.00 22.39 18.39
C ARG A 175 -6.91 23.01 17.52
N LEU A 176 -6.74 22.49 16.30
CA LEU A 176 -5.81 23.00 15.31
C LEU A 176 -6.19 24.44 14.91
N ALA A 177 -7.50 24.71 14.65
CA ALA A 177 -7.98 26.04 14.31
C ALA A 177 -7.70 27.08 15.41
N LEU A 178 -7.93 26.72 16.67
CA LEU A 178 -7.65 27.61 17.82
C LEU A 178 -6.16 27.90 17.98
N GLU A 179 -5.29 26.93 17.76
CA GLU A 179 -3.85 27.13 17.84
C GLU A 179 -3.35 28.03 16.71
N LEU A 180 -3.82 27.78 15.47
CA LEU A 180 -3.58 28.65 14.30
C LEU A 180 -4.02 30.09 14.55
N GLY A 181 -5.21 30.27 15.12
CA GLY A 181 -5.72 31.59 15.49
C GLY A 181 -4.81 32.35 16.44
N ARG A 182 -4.23 31.66 17.42
CA ARG A 182 -3.26 32.24 18.39
C ARG A 182 -1.94 32.62 17.73
N GLU A 183 -1.36 31.70 16.95
CA GLU A 183 -0.08 31.93 16.27
C GLU A 183 -0.19 33.04 15.21
N LEU A 184 -1.35 33.18 14.58
CA LEU A 184 -1.61 34.19 13.57
C LEU A 184 -2.11 35.52 14.12
N THR A 185 -2.37 35.66 15.42
CA THR A 185 -2.92 36.90 16.03
C THR A 185 -2.10 38.13 15.67
N ASN A 186 -0.77 38.06 15.71
CA ASN A 186 0.11 39.18 15.32
C ASN A 186 0.09 39.45 13.82
N ALA A 187 -0.06 38.46 12.98
CA ALA A 187 -0.10 38.62 11.54
C ALA A 187 -1.41 39.30 11.07
N PHE A 188 -2.47 39.17 11.85
CA PHE A 188 -3.77 39.76 11.61
C PHE A 188 -4.03 40.99 12.52
N ASN A 189 -3.00 41.59 13.08
CA ASN A 189 -3.08 42.82 13.93
C ASN A 189 -4.11 42.71 15.08
N GLY A 190 -4.33 41.48 15.61
CA GLY A 190 -5.31 41.23 16.64
C GLY A 190 -6.75 40.98 16.15
N TYR A 191 -7.03 41.10 14.86
CA TYR A 191 -8.37 40.87 14.28
C TYR A 191 -8.58 39.38 13.97
N VAL A 192 -8.58 38.54 14.99
CA VAL A 192 -8.84 37.08 14.89
C VAL A 192 -10.07 36.76 15.73
N PHE A 193 -11.13 36.27 15.10
CA PHE A 193 -12.42 36.00 15.75
C PHE A 193 -12.78 34.52 15.64
N PHE A 194 -13.22 33.92 16.77
CA PHE A 194 -13.67 32.55 16.82
C PHE A 194 -15.17 32.46 17.04
N VAL A 195 -15.87 31.79 16.15
CA VAL A 195 -17.33 31.64 16.13
C VAL A 195 -17.69 30.17 16.28
N THR A 196 -18.40 29.81 17.35
CA THR A 196 -18.89 28.46 17.58
C THR A 196 -20.27 28.31 16.96
N LEU A 197 -20.39 27.56 15.87
CA LEU A 197 -21.66 27.34 15.15
C LEU A 197 -22.40 26.06 15.60
N GLY A 198 -21.78 25.29 16.45
CA GLY A 198 -22.24 23.95 16.83
C GLY A 198 -23.63 23.85 17.46
N SER A 199 -24.13 24.93 18.04
CA SER A 199 -25.48 25.02 18.65
C SER A 199 -26.53 25.67 17.76
N ILE A 200 -26.11 26.13 16.55
CA ILE A 200 -26.97 26.85 15.61
C ILE A 200 -27.53 25.86 14.61
N SER A 201 -28.83 25.73 14.54
CA SER A 201 -29.51 24.82 13.60
C SER A 201 -30.07 25.51 12.34
N ASP A 202 -30.15 26.86 12.35
CA ASP A 202 -30.67 27.65 11.24
C ASP A 202 -29.57 28.55 10.64
N ALA A 203 -29.31 28.38 9.36
CA ALA A 203 -28.32 29.19 8.62
C ALA A 203 -28.58 30.68 8.68
N ALA A 204 -29.83 31.11 8.83
CA ALA A 204 -30.22 32.51 8.98
C ALA A 204 -29.67 33.16 10.27
N MET A 205 -29.31 32.37 11.27
CA MET A 205 -28.73 32.83 12.54
C MET A 205 -27.22 33.00 12.51
N VAL A 206 -26.53 32.49 11.46
CA VAL A 206 -25.05 32.56 11.35
C VAL A 206 -24.55 34.01 11.32
N PRO A 207 -25.19 34.96 10.58
CA PRO A 207 -24.80 36.37 10.65
C PRO A 207 -24.82 36.95 12.06
N ALA A 208 -25.84 36.60 12.86
CA ALA A 208 -25.97 37.08 14.24
C ALA A 208 -24.84 36.49 15.16
N ALA A 209 -24.53 35.22 15.00
CA ALA A 209 -23.43 34.59 15.74
C ALA A 209 -22.06 35.18 15.43
N ILE A 210 -21.82 35.50 14.16
CA ILE A 210 -20.57 36.18 13.75
C ILE A 210 -20.54 37.62 14.35
N ALA A 211 -21.63 38.36 14.27
CA ALA A 211 -21.72 39.72 14.82
C ALA A 211 -21.51 39.74 16.34
N GLU A 212 -22.11 38.83 17.05
CA GLU A 212 -21.91 38.65 18.50
C GLU A 212 -20.44 38.38 18.84
N SER A 213 -19.79 37.51 18.11
CA SER A 213 -18.36 37.20 18.32
C SER A 213 -17.43 38.38 18.02
N ILE A 214 -17.81 39.28 17.15
CA ILE A 214 -17.07 40.51 16.78
C ILE A 214 -17.42 41.66 17.74
N GLY A 215 -18.50 41.53 18.51
CA GLY A 215 -19.00 42.57 19.41
C GLY A 215 -19.89 43.63 18.74
N ILE A 216 -20.44 43.30 17.58
CA ILE A 216 -21.39 44.17 16.86
C ILE A 216 -22.78 43.96 17.42
N ARG A 217 -23.43 45.05 17.82
CA ARG A 217 -24.82 45.08 18.28
C ARG A 217 -25.77 45.62 17.21
N GLU A 218 -26.92 45.03 17.12
CA GLU A 218 -27.97 45.45 16.22
C GLU A 218 -28.43 46.89 16.58
N THR A 219 -28.30 47.84 15.64
CA THR A 219 -28.71 49.22 15.85
C THR A 219 -29.40 49.76 14.60
N GLY A 220 -30.53 50.37 14.77
CA GLY A 220 -31.10 51.31 13.78
C GLY A 220 -31.70 50.78 12.48
N GLY A 221 -32.39 49.61 12.51
CA GLY A 221 -33.20 49.15 11.37
C GLY A 221 -32.40 48.57 10.17
N ARG A 222 -31.12 48.34 10.31
CA ARG A 222 -30.23 47.67 9.30
C ARG A 222 -30.10 46.20 9.65
N THR A 223 -29.90 45.38 8.61
CA THR A 223 -29.71 43.94 8.84
C THR A 223 -28.33 43.67 9.47
N VAL A 224 -28.23 42.65 10.30
CA VAL A 224 -26.96 42.23 10.92
C VAL A 224 -25.91 41.91 9.84
N ALA A 225 -26.34 41.35 8.71
CA ALA A 225 -25.47 41.06 7.57
C ALA A 225 -24.84 42.33 6.98
N ASP A 226 -25.62 43.43 6.84
CA ASP A 226 -25.11 44.72 6.34
C ASP A 226 -24.13 45.36 7.35
N LEU A 227 -24.41 45.26 8.63
CA LEU A 227 -23.52 45.78 9.66
C LEU A 227 -22.17 45.05 9.68
N LEU A 228 -22.17 43.73 9.46
CA LEU A 228 -20.96 42.92 9.34
C LEU A 228 -20.11 43.34 8.13
N LYS A 229 -20.76 43.50 6.96
CA LYS A 229 -20.06 43.95 5.74
C LYS A 229 -19.46 45.34 5.90
N ASP A 230 -20.16 46.24 6.53
CA ASP A 230 -19.64 47.60 6.80
C ASP A 230 -18.47 47.56 7.79
N TYR A 231 -18.57 46.77 8.85
CA TYR A 231 -17.46 46.57 9.80
C TYR A 231 -16.20 46.07 9.09
N LEU A 232 -16.33 45.05 8.24
CA LEU A 232 -15.19 44.48 7.50
C LEU A 232 -14.55 45.49 6.55
N ARG A 233 -15.35 46.39 5.94
CA ARG A 233 -14.82 47.49 5.12
C ARG A 233 -14.09 48.53 5.97
N VAL A 234 -14.58 48.82 7.17
CA VAL A 234 -13.93 49.78 8.09
C VAL A 234 -12.62 49.22 8.63
N CYS A 235 -12.50 47.88 8.79
CA CYS A 235 -11.25 47.24 9.19
C CYS A 235 -10.12 47.36 8.16
N GLU A 236 -10.42 47.63 6.88
CA GLU A 236 -9.38 47.84 5.87
C GLU A 236 -8.53 49.09 6.20
N PRO A 237 -7.17 48.98 6.16
CA PRO A 237 -6.34 47.96 5.49
C PRO A 237 -5.87 46.81 6.36
N SER A 238 -6.43 46.58 7.54
CA SER A 238 -6.02 45.48 8.40
C SER A 238 -6.67 44.16 7.95
N PRO A 239 -5.92 43.07 7.85
CA PRO A 239 -6.49 41.76 7.53
C PRO A 239 -7.29 41.22 8.72
N VAL A 240 -8.40 40.53 8.44
CA VAL A 240 -9.28 39.90 9.44
C VAL A 240 -9.27 38.38 9.22
N LEU A 241 -9.11 37.59 10.29
CA LEU A 241 -9.25 36.15 10.29
C LEU A 241 -10.49 35.75 11.06
N LEU A 242 -11.41 35.07 10.40
CA LEU A 242 -12.63 34.53 10.98
C LEU A 242 -12.51 33.01 11.08
N LEU A 243 -12.57 32.45 12.29
CA LEU A 243 -12.54 31.03 12.58
C LEU A 243 -13.98 30.55 12.81
N LEU A 244 -14.55 29.77 11.87
CA LEU A 244 -15.90 29.23 11.95
C LEU A 244 -15.85 27.75 12.34
N ASP A 245 -16.28 27.42 13.57
CA ASP A 245 -16.17 26.06 14.08
C ASP A 245 -17.48 25.29 13.93
N ASN A 246 -17.37 24.04 13.37
CA ASN A 246 -18.48 23.12 13.16
C ASN A 246 -19.54 23.59 12.14
N LEU A 247 -19.15 23.91 10.95
CA LEU A 247 -20.10 24.37 9.90
C LEU A 247 -20.85 23.21 9.20
N GLU A 248 -20.42 21.95 9.42
CA GLU A 248 -20.92 20.75 8.72
C GLU A 248 -22.45 20.53 8.77
N HIS A 249 -23.13 20.98 9.79
CA HIS A 249 -24.58 20.77 9.93
C HIS A 249 -25.44 21.91 9.36
N ILE A 250 -24.79 23.00 8.97
CA ILE A 250 -25.45 24.18 8.38
C ILE A 250 -24.72 24.62 7.10
N LEU A 251 -24.36 23.66 6.24
CA LEU A 251 -23.63 23.91 4.99
C LEU A 251 -24.30 24.97 4.10
N SER A 252 -25.62 25.16 4.20
CA SER A 252 -26.34 26.23 3.50
C SER A 252 -25.87 27.65 3.89
N ALA A 253 -25.21 27.81 5.05
CA ALA A 253 -24.59 29.09 5.44
C ALA A 253 -23.31 29.40 4.68
N SER A 254 -22.75 28.46 3.90
CA SER A 254 -21.57 28.70 3.06
C SER A 254 -21.77 29.83 2.04
N ALA A 255 -23.00 29.99 1.54
CA ALA A 255 -23.35 31.10 0.66
C ALA A 255 -23.11 32.48 1.34
N PHE A 256 -23.47 32.61 2.62
CA PHE A 256 -23.24 33.84 3.39
C PHE A 256 -21.75 34.09 3.66
N VAL A 257 -20.97 33.01 3.88
CA VAL A 257 -19.51 33.13 4.02
C VAL A 257 -18.88 33.67 2.75
N VAL A 258 -19.30 33.20 1.56
CA VAL A 258 -18.87 33.73 0.27
C VAL A 258 -19.23 35.22 0.14
N GLU A 259 -20.47 35.62 0.48
CA GLU A 259 -20.95 37.00 0.43
C GLU A 259 -20.13 37.94 1.36
N LEU A 260 -19.74 37.45 2.56
CA LEU A 260 -18.83 38.21 3.43
C LEU A 260 -17.45 38.38 2.80
N MET A 261 -16.90 37.34 2.19
CA MET A 261 -15.61 37.41 1.50
C MET A 261 -15.63 38.38 0.30
N GLU A 262 -16.75 38.52 -0.39
CA GLU A 262 -16.92 39.48 -1.47
C GLU A 262 -16.92 40.93 -0.95
N SER A 263 -17.36 41.17 0.29
CA SER A 263 -17.46 42.48 0.90
C SER A 263 -16.12 43.09 1.34
N SER A 264 -15.09 42.24 1.64
CA SER A 264 -13.74 42.70 1.97
C SER A 264 -12.68 41.78 1.34
N ARG A 265 -11.67 42.38 0.70
CA ARG A 265 -10.56 41.61 0.09
C ARG A 265 -9.57 41.06 1.09
N LEU A 266 -9.55 41.60 2.30
CA LEU A 266 -8.61 41.26 3.36
C LEU A 266 -9.20 40.28 4.38
N LEU A 267 -10.47 39.87 4.21
CA LEU A 267 -11.08 38.84 5.01
C LEU A 267 -10.53 37.44 4.60
N LYS A 268 -10.05 36.71 5.57
CA LYS A 268 -9.72 35.30 5.48
C LYS A 268 -10.60 34.50 6.43
N VAL A 269 -11.01 33.32 5.96
CA VAL A 269 -11.90 32.44 6.71
C VAL A 269 -11.25 31.08 6.85
N LEU A 270 -11.18 30.58 8.08
CA LEU A 270 -10.79 29.21 8.41
C LEU A 270 -12.01 28.50 8.97
N VAL A 271 -12.44 27.45 8.31
CA VAL A 271 -13.62 26.67 8.71
C VAL A 271 -13.20 25.33 9.25
N THR A 272 -13.84 24.82 10.29
CA THR A 272 -13.78 23.40 10.64
C THR A 272 -15.08 22.73 10.23
N SER A 273 -14.96 21.62 9.49
CA SER A 273 -16.09 20.86 8.99
C SER A 273 -15.69 19.37 8.85
N ARG A 274 -16.65 18.45 8.77
CA ARG A 274 -16.37 17.06 8.41
C ARG A 274 -16.32 16.87 6.90
N ALA A 275 -16.98 17.74 6.17
CA ALA A 275 -17.06 17.76 4.72
C ALA A 275 -16.59 19.12 4.19
N ALA A 276 -16.11 19.15 2.95
CA ALA A 276 -15.86 20.39 2.23
C ALA A 276 -17.16 21.19 2.04
N LEU A 277 -17.03 22.52 1.91
CA LEU A 277 -18.17 23.41 1.67
C LEU A 277 -18.63 23.41 0.21
N HIS A 278 -17.75 22.95 -0.70
CA HIS A 278 -17.94 22.92 -2.15
C HIS A 278 -18.23 24.32 -2.75
N VAL A 279 -17.54 25.35 -2.25
CA VAL A 279 -17.67 26.73 -2.76
C VAL A 279 -16.43 27.14 -3.56
N TYR A 280 -16.63 28.07 -4.49
CA TYR A 280 -15.53 28.56 -5.33
C TYR A 280 -14.44 29.25 -4.49
N GLY A 281 -13.17 28.85 -4.70
CA GLY A 281 -12.03 29.43 -3.98
C GLY A 281 -11.76 28.79 -2.63
N GLU A 282 -12.47 27.69 -2.28
CA GLU A 282 -12.18 26.89 -1.10
C GLU A 282 -10.87 26.10 -1.28
N TYR A 283 -10.05 26.11 -0.22
CA TYR A 283 -8.89 25.22 -0.06
C TYR A 283 -9.19 24.22 1.03
N GLU A 284 -9.38 22.97 0.62
CA GLU A 284 -9.59 21.89 1.58
C GLU A 284 -8.25 21.45 2.17
N PHE A 285 -8.19 21.32 3.50
CA PHE A 285 -7.06 20.79 4.23
C PHE A 285 -7.51 19.61 5.12
N PRO A 286 -7.18 18.36 4.75
CA PRO A 286 -7.56 17.20 5.54
C PRO A 286 -6.71 17.11 6.81
N VAL A 287 -7.37 16.95 7.97
CA VAL A 287 -6.75 16.74 9.28
C VAL A 287 -6.82 15.24 9.63
N PRO A 288 -5.76 14.45 9.38
CA PRO A 288 -5.75 13.01 9.61
C PRO A 288 -5.72 12.70 11.11
N PRO A 289 -5.97 11.43 11.53
CA PRO A 289 -5.59 10.95 12.86
C PRO A 289 -4.10 11.16 13.15
N LEU A 290 -3.69 11.08 14.41
CA LEU A 290 -2.26 11.14 14.78
C LEU A 290 -1.52 9.93 14.21
N ALA A 291 -0.26 10.15 13.81
CA ALA A 291 0.57 9.09 13.26
C ALA A 291 0.77 7.98 14.30
N LEU A 292 0.57 6.73 13.86
CA LEU A 292 0.81 5.53 14.66
C LEU A 292 2.25 5.04 14.46
N PRO A 293 2.86 4.39 15.46
CA PRO A 293 4.19 3.82 15.30
C PRO A 293 4.18 2.65 14.30
N ASP A 294 5.22 2.54 13.48
CA ASP A 294 5.41 1.36 12.65
C ASP A 294 5.68 0.13 13.56
N LYS A 295 4.89 -0.93 13.38
CA LYS A 295 5.01 -2.18 14.13
C LYS A 295 6.42 -2.80 14.05
N ARG A 296 7.19 -2.47 13.01
CA ARG A 296 8.56 -2.95 12.79
C ARG A 296 9.62 -2.14 13.55
N LEU A 297 9.30 -0.93 13.99
CA LEU A 297 10.23 0.01 14.64
C LEU A 297 10.01 0.16 16.17
N VAL A 298 9.12 -0.63 16.76
CA VAL A 298 8.72 -0.56 18.18
C VAL A 298 9.83 -1.04 19.15
N THR A 299 11.10 -1.01 18.76
CA THR A 299 12.21 -1.56 19.58
C THR A 299 12.89 -0.55 20.49
N SER A 300 12.64 0.75 20.36
CA SER A 300 13.31 1.80 21.16
C SER A 300 12.29 2.65 21.91
N LEU A 301 12.46 2.79 23.22
CA LEU A 301 11.62 3.62 24.08
C LEU A 301 11.61 5.09 23.64
N SER A 302 12.74 5.62 23.16
CA SER A 302 12.84 6.99 22.64
C SER A 302 11.96 7.18 21.40
N ALA A 303 12.00 6.25 20.44
CA ALA A 303 11.17 6.31 19.24
C ALA A 303 9.67 6.20 19.56
N LEU A 304 9.31 5.43 20.59
CA LEU A 304 7.93 5.34 21.07
C LEU A 304 7.49 6.66 21.73
N ALA A 305 8.33 7.28 22.55
CA ALA A 305 8.01 8.53 23.23
C ALA A 305 7.86 9.73 22.27
N GLU A 306 8.59 9.72 21.14
CA GLU A 306 8.49 10.73 20.08
C GLU A 306 7.24 10.58 19.21
N ASN A 307 6.59 9.40 19.25
CA ASN A 307 5.38 9.18 18.44
C ASN A 307 4.20 10.01 18.97
N PRO A 308 3.51 10.82 18.15
CA PRO A 308 2.47 11.74 18.58
C PRO A 308 1.30 11.06 19.32
N ALA A 309 0.84 9.91 18.85
CA ALA A 309 -0.29 9.18 19.46
C ALA A 309 0.10 8.66 20.85
N ILE A 310 1.29 8.10 20.97
CA ILE A 310 1.83 7.57 22.24
C ILE A 310 2.11 8.71 23.22
N SER A 311 2.71 9.81 22.75
CA SER A 311 2.98 11.02 23.53
C SER A 311 1.69 11.61 24.11
N LEU A 312 0.64 11.72 23.29
CA LEU A 312 -0.67 12.18 23.77
C LEU A 312 -1.24 11.24 24.83
N PHE A 313 -1.20 9.92 24.61
CA PHE A 313 -1.67 8.94 25.58
C PHE A 313 -0.92 9.07 26.91
N ALA A 314 0.41 9.11 26.87
CA ALA A 314 1.25 9.20 28.06
C ALA A 314 0.98 10.49 28.87
N GLN A 315 0.87 11.65 28.19
CA GLN A 315 0.52 12.91 28.83
C GLN A 315 -0.85 12.87 29.51
N ARG A 316 -1.86 12.27 28.87
CA ARG A 316 -3.21 12.14 29.44
C ARG A 316 -3.29 11.10 30.55
N ALA A 317 -2.55 10.00 30.44
CA ALA A 317 -2.46 9.00 31.49
C ALA A 317 -1.77 9.57 32.75
N ALA A 318 -0.66 10.30 32.62
CA ALA A 318 0.01 10.99 33.71
C ALA A 318 -0.87 12.06 34.39
N ALA A 319 -1.73 12.73 33.63
CA ALA A 319 -2.67 13.71 34.19
C ALA A 319 -3.72 13.10 35.13
N VAL A 320 -4.05 11.80 34.96
CA VAL A 320 -5.04 11.10 35.83
C VAL A 320 -4.39 10.12 36.80
N THR A 321 -3.13 9.72 36.53
CA THR A 321 -2.33 8.82 37.36
C THR A 321 -0.90 9.36 37.36
N PRO A 322 -0.54 10.20 38.36
CA PRO A 322 0.76 10.91 38.38
C PRO A 322 2.00 10.01 38.27
N ASP A 323 1.90 8.78 38.76
CA ASP A 323 2.99 7.78 38.70
C ASP A 323 3.06 7.04 37.36
N PHE A 324 2.25 7.40 36.35
CA PHE A 324 2.29 6.77 35.05
C PHE A 324 3.51 7.28 34.25
N GLU A 325 4.43 6.38 33.99
CA GLU A 325 5.57 6.60 33.09
C GLU A 325 5.55 5.60 31.92
N LEU A 326 5.96 6.07 30.74
CA LEU A 326 6.15 5.21 29.59
C LEU A 326 7.46 4.42 29.75
N THR A 327 7.37 3.10 29.73
CA THR A 327 8.49 2.18 29.91
C THR A 327 8.64 1.24 28.73
N ALA A 328 9.78 0.54 28.62
CA ALA A 328 9.97 -0.49 27.60
C ALA A 328 8.96 -1.65 27.70
N GLU A 329 8.45 -1.92 28.92
CA GLU A 329 7.46 -2.99 29.14
C GLU A 329 6.04 -2.58 28.75
N ASN A 330 5.64 -1.32 29.05
CA ASN A 330 4.29 -0.85 28.77
C ASN A 330 4.13 -0.13 27.42
N GLY A 331 5.21 0.33 26.82
CA GLY A 331 5.21 1.02 25.53
C GLY A 331 4.52 0.26 24.39
N PRO A 332 4.80 -1.04 24.22
CA PRO A 332 4.07 -1.85 23.21
C PRO A 332 2.57 -1.92 23.45
N LEU A 333 2.12 -1.99 24.72
CA LEU A 333 0.70 -2.00 25.07
C LEU A 333 0.04 -0.66 24.76
N VAL A 334 0.72 0.45 25.05
CA VAL A 334 0.24 1.80 24.72
C VAL A 334 0.15 1.97 23.20
N ALA A 335 1.14 1.51 22.46
CA ALA A 335 1.14 1.54 21.00
C ALA A 335 -0.05 0.76 20.42
N GLU A 336 -0.32 -0.45 20.94
CA GLU A 336 -1.46 -1.25 20.53
C GLU A 336 -2.80 -0.59 20.90
N ILE A 337 -2.92 0.05 22.07
CA ILE A 337 -4.11 0.84 22.45
C ILE A 337 -4.32 1.97 21.44
N CYS A 338 -3.30 2.76 21.13
CA CYS A 338 -3.39 3.85 20.18
C CYS A 338 -3.77 3.35 18.77
N ALA A 339 -3.24 2.20 18.36
CA ALA A 339 -3.59 1.57 17.07
C ALA A 339 -5.04 1.11 17.03
N ARG A 340 -5.54 0.51 18.11
CA ARG A 340 -6.94 0.06 18.21
C ARG A 340 -7.96 1.20 18.25
N VAL A 341 -7.57 2.41 18.58
CA VAL A 341 -8.42 3.60 18.52
C VAL A 341 -8.10 4.49 17.32
N ASP A 342 -7.46 3.92 16.29
CA ASP A 342 -7.17 4.54 14.98
C ASP A 342 -6.33 5.82 15.05
N GLY A 343 -5.59 6.07 16.15
CA GLY A 343 -4.86 7.32 16.35
C GLY A 343 -5.74 8.56 16.53
N LEU A 344 -7.05 8.40 16.74
CA LEU A 344 -7.97 9.53 16.95
C LEU A 344 -7.70 10.21 18.31
N PRO A 345 -7.31 11.50 18.35
CA PRO A 345 -6.98 12.20 19.59
C PRO A 345 -8.03 12.05 20.68
N LEU A 346 -9.30 12.26 20.36
CA LEU A 346 -10.40 12.12 21.33
C LEU A 346 -10.48 10.70 21.90
N ALA A 347 -10.33 9.68 21.07
CA ALA A 347 -10.39 8.29 21.49
C ALA A 347 -9.17 7.90 22.34
N ILE A 348 -7.98 8.42 22.00
CA ILE A 348 -6.77 8.27 22.82
C ILE A 348 -6.94 8.89 24.21
N GLU A 349 -7.46 10.12 24.30
CA GLU A 349 -7.73 10.79 25.59
C GLU A 349 -8.74 10.01 26.44
N LEU A 350 -9.81 9.51 25.82
CA LEU A 350 -10.81 8.68 26.51
C LEU A 350 -10.23 7.36 27.02
N ALA A 351 -9.35 6.72 26.23
CA ALA A 351 -8.66 5.48 26.62
C ALA A 351 -7.66 5.74 27.77
N ALA A 352 -6.85 6.80 27.65
CA ALA A 352 -5.88 7.19 28.66
C ALA A 352 -6.54 7.51 30.01
N ALA A 353 -7.72 8.14 30.02
CA ALA A 353 -8.45 8.41 31.25
C ALA A 353 -8.86 7.13 32.02
N ARG A 354 -8.87 5.96 31.35
CA ARG A 354 -9.20 4.67 31.99
C ARG A 354 -8.03 4.04 32.75
N VAL A 355 -6.81 4.53 32.57
CA VAL A 355 -5.62 4.02 33.29
C VAL A 355 -5.78 4.13 34.80
N LYS A 356 -6.56 5.11 35.27
CA LYS A 356 -6.91 5.25 36.69
C LYS A 356 -7.67 4.03 37.27
N MET A 357 -8.43 3.30 36.46
CA MET A 357 -9.31 2.23 36.91
C MET A 357 -8.90 0.84 36.41
N LEU A 358 -8.15 0.76 35.33
CA LEU A 358 -7.81 -0.48 34.63
C LEU A 358 -6.33 -0.53 34.27
N PRO A 359 -5.67 -1.69 34.38
CA PRO A 359 -4.34 -1.88 33.81
C PRO A 359 -4.41 -1.84 32.28
N LEU A 360 -3.31 -1.54 31.60
CA LEU A 360 -3.25 -1.40 30.13
C LEU A 360 -3.76 -2.66 29.40
N SER A 361 -3.40 -3.85 29.88
CA SER A 361 -3.90 -5.12 29.35
C SER A 361 -5.42 -5.23 29.49
N GLY A 362 -5.99 -4.76 30.61
CA GLY A 362 -7.43 -4.72 30.84
C GLY A 362 -8.16 -3.71 29.93
N ILE A 363 -7.49 -2.61 29.57
CA ILE A 363 -7.99 -1.66 28.55
C ILE A 363 -8.02 -2.34 27.18
N LEU A 364 -6.91 -3.01 26.80
CA LEU A 364 -6.81 -3.71 25.51
C LEU A 364 -7.89 -4.77 25.32
N THR A 365 -8.12 -5.61 26.34
CA THR A 365 -9.17 -6.65 26.30
C THR A 365 -10.55 -6.03 26.11
N ARG A 366 -10.83 -4.89 26.75
CA ARG A 366 -12.13 -4.22 26.63
C ARG A 366 -12.28 -3.35 25.39
N LEU A 367 -11.19 -3.01 24.73
CA LEU A 367 -11.23 -2.38 23.40
C LEU A 367 -11.70 -3.33 22.28
N GLU A 368 -12.01 -4.60 22.60
CA GLU A 368 -12.80 -5.47 21.70
C GLU A 368 -14.21 -4.90 21.50
N SER A 369 -14.75 -4.16 22.49
CA SER A 369 -15.99 -3.36 22.39
C SER A 369 -15.65 -1.87 22.59
N ARG A 370 -14.95 -1.26 21.64
CA ARG A 370 -14.36 0.09 21.72
C ARG A 370 -15.36 1.18 22.10
N LEU A 371 -16.54 1.16 21.51
CA LEU A 371 -17.58 2.17 21.72
C LEU A 371 -18.16 2.12 23.15
N GLN A 372 -18.20 0.95 23.77
CA GLN A 372 -18.69 0.81 25.14
C GLN A 372 -17.66 1.29 26.18
N LEU A 373 -16.36 1.11 25.92
CA LEU A 373 -15.31 1.56 26.81
C LEU A 373 -15.14 3.10 26.80
N LEU A 374 -15.30 3.72 25.64
CA LEU A 374 -15.01 5.13 25.38
C LEU A 374 -16.22 6.05 25.64
N THR A 375 -16.85 5.93 26.83
CA THR A 375 -18.14 6.57 27.16
C THR A 375 -18.08 7.75 28.10
N ALA A 376 -16.93 8.16 28.65
CA ALA A 376 -16.87 9.26 29.61
C ALA A 376 -15.78 10.27 29.26
N GLY A 377 -16.15 11.31 28.52
CA GLY A 377 -15.32 12.48 28.22
C GLY A 377 -15.42 13.57 29.29
N ALA A 378 -14.72 14.67 29.08
CA ALA A 378 -14.73 15.85 29.94
C ALA A 378 -16.13 16.50 29.92
N ARG A 379 -16.67 16.83 31.12
CA ARG A 379 -18.04 17.33 31.28
C ARG A 379 -18.28 18.75 30.72
N ASP A 380 -17.22 19.47 30.43
CA ASP A 380 -17.23 20.82 29.85
C ASP A 380 -17.26 20.83 28.33
N LEU A 381 -17.22 19.65 27.68
CA LEU A 381 -17.38 19.50 26.25
C LEU A 381 -18.89 19.41 25.87
N PRO A 382 -19.27 19.82 24.61
CA PRO A 382 -20.60 19.59 24.11
C PRO A 382 -20.99 18.11 24.19
N GLU A 383 -22.26 17.80 24.46
CA GLU A 383 -22.75 16.42 24.66
C GLU A 383 -22.33 15.45 23.55
N ARG A 384 -22.30 15.93 22.30
CA ARG A 384 -21.85 15.19 21.11
C ARG A 384 -20.36 14.79 21.12
N GLN A 385 -19.53 15.48 21.90
CA GLN A 385 -18.09 15.22 22.04
C GLN A 385 -17.72 14.54 23.37
N GLN A 386 -18.70 14.30 24.23
CA GLN A 386 -18.46 13.64 25.54
C GLN A 386 -18.14 12.17 25.38
N THR A 387 -18.58 11.53 24.29
CA THR A 387 -18.23 10.15 23.94
C THR A 387 -17.93 10.02 22.44
N LEU A 388 -17.06 9.08 22.11
CA LEU A 388 -16.78 8.77 20.71
C LEU A 388 -18.05 8.28 19.99
N ARG A 389 -18.89 7.50 20.68
CA ARG A 389 -20.15 7.01 20.15
C ARG A 389 -21.09 8.14 19.73
N ASN A 390 -21.34 9.11 20.62
CA ASN A 390 -22.20 10.26 20.31
C ASN A 390 -21.69 11.06 19.09
N THR A 391 -20.35 11.13 18.95
CA THR A 391 -19.71 11.78 17.81
C THR A 391 -20.00 11.05 16.49
N ILE A 392 -19.98 9.72 16.50
CA ILE A 392 -20.28 8.90 15.31
C ILE A 392 -21.78 8.85 15.05
N ASP A 393 -22.63 8.68 16.08
CA ASP A 393 -24.09 8.73 15.97
C ASP A 393 -24.55 9.98 15.24
N TRP A 394 -24.07 11.14 15.70
CA TRP A 394 -24.41 12.41 15.04
C TRP A 394 -23.95 12.47 13.58
N SER A 395 -22.80 11.90 13.22
CA SER A 395 -22.35 11.83 11.83
C SER A 395 -23.24 10.92 10.98
N TYR A 396 -23.67 9.80 11.56
CA TYR A 396 -24.54 8.84 10.91
C TYR A 396 -25.96 9.39 10.67
N ASP A 397 -26.48 10.17 11.62
CA ASP A 397 -27.81 10.80 11.53
C ASP A 397 -27.88 11.91 10.45
N LEU A 398 -26.73 12.48 10.06
CA LEU A 398 -26.62 13.43 8.95
C LEU A 398 -26.60 12.76 7.57
N LEU A 399 -26.52 11.44 7.51
CA LEU A 399 -26.53 10.69 6.25
C LEU A 399 -27.92 10.53 5.69
N THR A 400 -28.04 10.53 4.38
CA THR A 400 -29.25 10.07 3.68
C THR A 400 -29.49 8.58 3.94
N GLU A 401 -30.70 8.10 3.74
CA GLU A 401 -31.04 6.67 3.93
C GLU A 401 -30.17 5.76 3.05
N ALA A 402 -29.87 6.16 1.80
CA ALA A 402 -29.00 5.42 0.90
C ALA A 402 -27.57 5.33 1.41
N GLU A 403 -27.02 6.44 1.90
CA GLU A 403 -25.67 6.50 2.49
C GLU A 403 -25.59 5.66 3.78
N GLN A 404 -26.60 5.73 4.64
CA GLN A 404 -26.67 4.91 5.84
C GLN A 404 -26.69 3.41 5.50
N LYS A 405 -27.48 3.00 4.48
CA LYS A 405 -27.50 1.62 3.98
C LYS A 405 -26.14 1.19 3.47
N LEU A 406 -25.53 2.00 2.63
CA LEU A 406 -24.21 1.69 2.07
C LEU A 406 -23.17 1.59 3.19
N LEU A 407 -23.07 2.59 4.08
CA LEU A 407 -22.08 2.62 5.16
C LEU A 407 -22.16 1.37 6.04
N ARG A 408 -23.38 0.95 6.46
CA ARG A 408 -23.51 -0.25 7.29
C ARG A 408 -23.19 -1.52 6.51
N ARG A 409 -23.51 -1.62 5.21
CA ARG A 409 -23.17 -2.78 4.37
C ARG A 409 -21.67 -2.88 4.11
N LEU A 410 -20.95 -1.76 3.93
CA LEU A 410 -19.51 -1.74 3.78
C LEU A 410 -18.74 -2.19 5.04
N SER A 411 -19.38 -2.22 6.19
CA SER A 411 -18.76 -2.61 7.47
C SER A 411 -18.30 -4.07 7.52
N VAL A 412 -18.76 -4.92 6.60
CA VAL A 412 -18.35 -6.34 6.52
C VAL A 412 -16.93 -6.50 5.96
N PHE A 413 -16.41 -5.49 5.26
CA PHE A 413 -15.06 -5.52 4.72
C PHE A 413 -14.01 -5.27 5.81
N TRP A 414 -12.95 -6.10 5.78
CA TRP A 414 -11.75 -5.95 6.59
C TRP A 414 -10.60 -5.43 5.73
N GLY A 415 -9.95 -4.36 6.18
CA GLY A 415 -8.88 -3.73 5.38
C GLY A 415 -9.37 -2.87 4.22
N GLY A 416 -10.69 -2.76 3.99
CA GLY A 416 -11.32 -1.96 2.95
C GLY A 416 -11.75 -2.75 1.71
N CYS A 417 -12.25 -2.03 0.69
CA CYS A 417 -12.75 -2.59 -0.56
C CYS A 417 -12.39 -1.71 -1.76
N THR A 418 -12.46 -2.27 -2.95
CA THR A 418 -12.49 -1.53 -4.22
C THR A 418 -13.91 -1.00 -4.47
N LEU A 419 -14.08 -0.19 -5.52
CA LEU A 419 -15.41 0.25 -5.96
C LEU A 419 -16.26 -0.95 -6.40
N GLU A 420 -15.66 -1.90 -7.13
CA GLU A 420 -16.31 -3.16 -7.52
C GLU A 420 -16.83 -3.94 -6.30
N GLY A 421 -16.02 -4.08 -5.25
CA GLY A 421 -16.44 -4.73 -4.01
C GLY A 421 -17.59 -3.99 -3.31
N ALA A 422 -17.54 -2.66 -3.31
CA ALA A 422 -18.61 -1.82 -2.76
C ALA A 422 -19.93 -2.00 -3.54
N GLU A 423 -19.88 -2.10 -4.87
CA GLU A 423 -21.03 -2.39 -5.71
C GLU A 423 -21.59 -3.79 -5.45
N ALA A 424 -20.71 -4.81 -5.50
CA ALA A 424 -21.11 -6.21 -5.34
C ALA A 424 -21.78 -6.50 -3.98
N VAL A 425 -21.35 -5.81 -2.92
CA VAL A 425 -21.85 -6.07 -1.56
C VAL A 425 -22.85 -5.00 -1.11
N GLY A 426 -22.60 -3.74 -1.47
CA GLY A 426 -23.39 -2.60 -1.02
C GLY A 426 -24.77 -2.52 -1.68
N ASN A 427 -24.91 -2.95 -2.94
CA ASN A 427 -26.12 -2.77 -3.74
C ASN A 427 -26.73 -4.07 -4.31
N THR A 428 -26.51 -5.20 -3.66
CA THR A 428 -27.03 -6.52 -4.10
C THR A 428 -28.53 -6.56 -4.39
N LYS A 429 -29.31 -5.73 -3.71
CA LYS A 429 -30.77 -5.65 -3.88
C LYS A 429 -31.22 -4.55 -4.83
N ASN A 430 -30.29 -3.79 -5.38
CA ASN A 430 -30.57 -2.58 -6.20
C ASN A 430 -31.55 -1.61 -5.50
N ASP A 431 -31.41 -1.45 -4.16
CA ASP A 431 -32.35 -0.73 -3.28
C ASP A 431 -31.77 0.59 -2.74
N LEU A 432 -30.64 1.05 -3.24
CA LEU A 432 -30.02 2.31 -2.83
C LEU A 432 -30.61 3.51 -3.58
N GLY A 433 -31.13 3.30 -4.80
CA GLY A 433 -31.73 4.37 -5.60
C GLY A 433 -30.79 5.48 -6.05
N ALA A 434 -29.47 5.28 -5.90
CA ALA A 434 -28.42 6.20 -6.28
C ALA A 434 -27.19 5.40 -6.75
N ASP A 435 -26.34 6.04 -7.51
CA ASP A 435 -25.07 5.47 -8.00
C ASP A 435 -24.11 5.22 -6.82
N ILE A 436 -23.43 4.07 -6.84
CA ILE A 436 -22.50 3.69 -5.78
C ILE A 436 -21.30 4.64 -5.74
N PHE A 437 -20.80 5.07 -6.90
CA PHE A 437 -19.68 6.01 -6.96
C PHE A 437 -20.03 7.34 -6.28
N ASP A 438 -21.23 7.87 -6.52
CA ASP A 438 -21.70 9.12 -5.91
C ASP A 438 -21.84 8.96 -4.39
N LEU A 439 -22.41 7.84 -3.94
CA LEU A 439 -22.57 7.54 -2.52
C LEU A 439 -21.21 7.34 -1.82
N MET A 440 -20.27 6.66 -2.47
CA MET A 440 -18.91 6.48 -1.95
C MET A 440 -18.18 7.83 -1.86
N SER A 441 -18.26 8.65 -2.90
CA SER A 441 -17.71 10.01 -2.90
C SER A 441 -18.26 10.85 -1.75
N SER A 442 -19.57 10.81 -1.53
CA SER A 442 -20.21 11.50 -0.42
C SER A 442 -19.76 10.98 0.96
N LEU A 443 -19.57 9.67 1.12
CA LEU A 443 -19.06 9.10 2.37
C LEU A 443 -17.58 9.47 2.62
N VAL A 444 -16.80 9.61 1.56
CA VAL A 444 -15.40 10.11 1.63
C VAL A 444 -15.40 11.59 2.02
N ASP A 445 -16.21 12.43 1.37
CA ASP A 445 -16.34 13.84 1.69
C ASP A 445 -16.75 14.08 3.14
N LYS A 446 -17.63 13.22 3.68
CA LYS A 446 -18.05 13.24 5.10
C LYS A 446 -17.05 12.57 6.06
N SER A 447 -15.87 12.19 5.57
CA SER A 447 -14.80 11.56 6.37
C SER A 447 -15.21 10.31 7.13
N LEU A 448 -16.22 9.57 6.65
CA LEU A 448 -16.64 8.29 7.21
C LEU A 448 -15.96 7.10 6.51
N VAL A 449 -15.52 7.32 5.28
CA VAL A 449 -14.69 6.42 4.49
C VAL A 449 -13.46 7.20 4.03
N GLN A 450 -12.32 6.55 3.94
CA GLN A 450 -11.08 7.14 3.47
C GLN A 450 -10.65 6.46 2.18
N GLN A 451 -10.32 7.23 1.17
CA GLN A 451 -9.65 6.74 -0.02
C GLN A 451 -8.15 6.68 0.26
N ARG A 452 -7.53 5.53 0.00
CA ARG A 452 -6.06 5.40 0.04
C ARG A 452 -5.53 5.36 -1.39
N PRO A 453 -4.55 6.21 -1.71
CA PRO A 453 -3.77 6.02 -2.92
C PRO A 453 -3.00 4.70 -2.76
N GLN A 454 -3.16 3.78 -3.70
CA GLN A 454 -2.30 2.62 -3.85
C GLN A 454 -1.46 2.79 -5.11
N ASP A 455 -0.31 2.11 -5.16
CA ASP A 455 0.53 2.00 -6.37
C ASP A 455 -0.17 1.19 -7.50
N ALA A 456 -1.37 0.69 -7.25
CA ALA A 456 -2.22 -0.01 -8.21
C ALA A 456 -3.23 0.95 -8.86
N ASP A 457 -3.64 0.65 -10.09
CA ASP A 457 -4.51 1.49 -10.94
C ASP A 457 -5.91 1.74 -10.37
N GLU A 458 -6.32 1.06 -9.30
CA GLU A 458 -7.66 1.13 -8.72
C GLU A 458 -7.66 1.67 -7.28
N PRO A 459 -8.50 2.70 -6.96
CA PRO A 459 -8.58 3.28 -5.64
C PRO A 459 -9.20 2.30 -4.62
N ARG A 460 -8.63 2.26 -3.41
CA ARG A 460 -9.16 1.47 -2.30
C ARG A 460 -9.79 2.34 -1.23
N PHE A 461 -10.95 1.93 -0.76
CA PHE A 461 -11.76 2.62 0.23
C PHE A 461 -11.69 1.88 1.56
N ARG A 462 -11.38 2.60 2.63
CA ARG A 462 -11.27 2.04 3.98
C ARG A 462 -12.09 2.84 4.98
N MET A 463 -12.73 2.15 5.87
CA MET A 463 -13.39 2.72 7.04
C MET A 463 -12.44 2.66 8.25
N LEU A 464 -12.40 3.72 9.06
CA LEU A 464 -11.72 3.63 10.36
C LEU A 464 -12.40 2.54 11.20
N GLU A 465 -11.60 1.80 11.96
CA GLU A 465 -12.11 0.63 12.68
C GLU A 465 -13.20 0.98 13.71
N THR A 466 -13.08 2.15 14.34
CA THR A 466 -14.11 2.67 15.26
C THR A 466 -15.42 2.98 14.55
N ILE A 467 -15.37 3.48 13.30
CA ILE A 467 -16.56 3.73 12.48
C ILE A 467 -17.12 2.39 11.97
N ARG A 468 -16.23 1.45 11.60
CA ARG A 468 -16.63 0.11 11.16
C ARG A 468 -17.37 -0.65 12.23
N GLU A 469 -16.88 -0.66 13.48
CA GLU A 469 -17.57 -1.29 14.63
C GLU A 469 -18.96 -0.71 14.83
N TYR A 470 -19.09 0.62 14.76
CA TYR A 470 -20.41 1.27 14.84
C TYR A 470 -21.33 0.86 13.69
N ALA A 471 -20.81 0.82 12.47
CA ALA A 471 -21.59 0.45 11.29
C ALA A 471 -22.00 -1.02 11.31
N VAL A 472 -21.17 -1.93 11.88
CA VAL A 472 -21.54 -3.33 12.15
C VAL A 472 -22.71 -3.42 13.13
N GLU A 473 -22.70 -2.67 14.24
CA GLU A 473 -23.84 -2.62 15.17
C GLU A 473 -25.12 -2.15 14.46
N ARG A 474 -25.03 -1.13 13.60
CA ARG A 474 -26.16 -0.65 12.81
C ARG A 474 -26.63 -1.68 11.76
N LEU A 475 -25.71 -2.43 11.16
CA LEU A 475 -26.02 -3.53 10.24
C LEU A 475 -26.79 -4.65 10.97
N GLN A 476 -26.38 -5.03 12.17
CA GLN A 476 -27.08 -6.03 13.00
C GLN A 476 -28.47 -5.58 13.35
N GLN A 477 -28.64 -4.33 13.77
CA GLN A 477 -29.94 -3.74 14.12
C GLN A 477 -30.89 -3.65 12.93
N SER A 478 -30.34 -3.51 11.70
CA SER A 478 -31.16 -3.43 10.48
C SER A 478 -31.70 -4.77 10.00
N GLY A 479 -31.20 -5.89 10.51
CA GLY A 479 -31.54 -7.24 10.04
C GLY A 479 -30.96 -7.62 8.69
N GLU A 480 -30.06 -6.79 8.10
CA GLU A 480 -29.42 -7.05 6.80
C GLU A 480 -28.14 -7.89 6.91
N GLU A 481 -27.63 -8.14 8.12
CA GLU A 481 -26.32 -8.73 8.38
C GLU A 481 -26.07 -10.03 7.61
N ALA A 482 -26.98 -11.00 7.70
CA ALA A 482 -26.79 -12.30 7.07
C ALA A 482 -26.72 -12.19 5.53
N ALA A 483 -27.58 -11.37 4.92
CA ALA A 483 -27.58 -11.16 3.47
C ALA A 483 -26.32 -10.44 3.01
N THR A 484 -25.88 -9.43 3.75
CA THR A 484 -24.67 -8.65 3.42
C THR A 484 -23.41 -9.51 3.55
N LYS A 485 -23.27 -10.29 4.62
CA LYS A 485 -22.14 -11.21 4.81
C LYS A 485 -22.12 -12.33 3.76
N ARG A 486 -23.31 -12.81 3.32
CA ARG A 486 -23.37 -13.78 2.23
C ARG A 486 -22.91 -13.16 0.90
N ALA A 487 -23.29 -11.93 0.61
CA ALA A 487 -22.84 -11.21 -0.57
C ALA A 487 -21.31 -10.97 -0.54
N HIS A 488 -20.77 -10.60 0.62
CA HIS A 488 -19.34 -10.48 0.82
C HIS A 488 -18.60 -11.80 0.60
N ALA A 489 -19.13 -12.91 1.15
CA ALA A 489 -18.53 -14.23 0.93
C ALA A 489 -18.60 -14.65 -0.55
N ALA A 490 -19.68 -14.33 -1.26
CA ALA A 490 -19.78 -14.57 -2.70
C ALA A 490 -18.75 -13.80 -3.50
N TYR A 491 -18.59 -12.50 -3.22
CA TYR A 491 -17.59 -11.65 -3.86
C TYR A 491 -16.17 -12.19 -3.62
N CYS A 492 -15.83 -12.49 -2.37
CA CYS A 492 -14.53 -13.05 -2.01
C CYS A 492 -14.28 -14.42 -2.66
N LEU A 493 -15.29 -15.28 -2.75
CA LEU A 493 -15.19 -16.60 -3.42
C LEU A 493 -14.88 -16.45 -4.91
N VAL A 494 -15.57 -15.54 -5.61
CA VAL A 494 -15.30 -15.26 -7.04
C VAL A 494 -13.85 -14.81 -7.23
N LEU A 495 -13.35 -13.89 -6.41
CA LEU A 495 -11.95 -13.43 -6.47
C LEU A 495 -10.96 -14.57 -6.24
N ALA A 496 -11.26 -15.48 -5.31
CA ALA A 496 -10.41 -16.63 -5.06
C ALA A 496 -10.40 -17.61 -6.24
N GLU A 497 -11.57 -17.86 -6.87
CA GLU A 497 -11.73 -18.76 -8.02
C GLU A 497 -11.12 -18.22 -9.32
N GLU A 498 -10.83 -16.90 -9.43
CA GLU A 498 -10.04 -16.34 -10.53
C GLU A 498 -8.62 -16.95 -10.60
N GLY A 499 -8.11 -17.51 -9.52
CA GLY A 499 -6.83 -18.21 -9.42
C GLY A 499 -6.81 -19.57 -10.10
N ASN A 500 -7.16 -19.61 -11.38
CA ASN A 500 -7.07 -20.84 -12.17
C ASN A 500 -5.65 -21.44 -12.14
N PRO A 501 -5.48 -22.76 -11.94
CA PRO A 501 -4.19 -23.44 -12.05
C PRO A 501 -3.41 -23.19 -13.35
N ASP A 502 -4.10 -22.87 -14.42
CA ASP A 502 -3.53 -22.65 -15.76
C ASP A 502 -3.12 -21.18 -16.03
N LEU A 503 -3.28 -20.28 -15.05
CA LEU A 503 -2.82 -18.88 -15.19
C LEU A 503 -1.32 -18.81 -15.48
N ALA A 504 -0.97 -18.17 -16.58
CA ALA A 504 0.40 -17.86 -16.93
C ALA A 504 0.94 -16.63 -16.11
N GLU A 505 2.24 -16.44 -16.11
CA GLU A 505 2.82 -15.16 -15.72
C GLU A 505 2.59 -14.12 -16.84
N PRO A 506 2.20 -12.86 -16.56
CA PRO A 506 2.13 -12.18 -15.24
C PRO A 506 0.76 -12.28 -14.52
N GLU A 507 -0.25 -12.91 -15.13
CA GLU A 507 -1.62 -12.97 -14.58
C GLU A 507 -1.67 -13.61 -13.20
N ARG A 508 -0.89 -14.70 -13.03
CA ARG A 508 -0.75 -15.38 -11.73
C ARG A 508 -0.17 -14.45 -10.64
N SER A 509 0.85 -13.68 -10.98
CA SER A 509 1.46 -12.73 -10.04
C SER A 509 0.46 -11.63 -9.65
N THR A 510 -0.33 -11.14 -10.59
CA THR A 510 -1.38 -10.13 -10.35
C THR A 510 -2.45 -10.70 -9.42
N TRP A 511 -2.93 -11.92 -9.68
CA TRP A 511 -3.91 -12.58 -8.81
C TRP A 511 -3.37 -12.80 -7.38
N LEU A 512 -2.12 -13.26 -7.24
CA LEU A 512 -1.49 -13.42 -5.92
C LEU A 512 -1.40 -12.10 -5.15
N THR A 513 -1.02 -11.01 -5.82
CA THR A 513 -0.97 -9.67 -5.21
C THR A 513 -2.37 -9.21 -4.78
N ARG A 514 -3.40 -9.48 -5.60
CA ARG A 514 -4.79 -9.21 -5.22
C ARG A 514 -5.22 -10.04 -4.02
N CYS A 515 -4.82 -11.31 -3.93
CA CYS A 515 -5.07 -12.16 -2.77
C CYS A 515 -4.40 -11.63 -1.49
N ASP A 516 -3.17 -11.13 -1.58
CA ASP A 516 -2.49 -10.51 -0.44
C ASP A 516 -3.28 -9.30 0.10
N ILE A 517 -3.81 -8.47 -0.78
CA ILE A 517 -4.60 -7.28 -0.44
C ILE A 517 -5.94 -7.67 0.20
N GLU A 518 -6.59 -8.72 -0.32
CA GLU A 518 -7.91 -9.18 0.12
C GLU A 518 -7.87 -10.23 1.22
N HIS A 519 -6.70 -10.60 1.73
CA HIS A 519 -6.51 -11.71 2.66
C HIS A 519 -7.39 -11.61 3.92
N ASP A 520 -7.50 -10.40 4.50
CA ASP A 520 -8.35 -10.19 5.66
C ASP A 520 -9.86 -10.33 5.32
N ASN A 521 -10.26 -9.94 4.11
CA ASN A 521 -11.62 -10.17 3.62
C ASN A 521 -11.89 -11.66 3.42
N PHE A 522 -10.93 -12.42 2.89
CA PHE A 522 -11.03 -13.89 2.75
C PHE A 522 -11.17 -14.57 4.11
N ARG A 523 -10.40 -14.14 5.10
CA ARG A 523 -10.52 -14.65 6.49
C ARG A 523 -11.92 -14.43 7.05
N ALA A 524 -12.42 -13.19 6.95
CA ALA A 524 -13.75 -12.86 7.45
C ALA A 524 -14.87 -13.63 6.74
N ALA A 525 -14.76 -13.80 5.42
CA ALA A 525 -15.71 -14.56 4.63
C ALA A 525 -15.71 -16.06 5.02
N LEU A 526 -14.53 -16.69 5.12
CA LEU A 526 -14.38 -18.09 5.52
C LEU A 526 -14.87 -18.31 6.95
N ASP A 527 -14.56 -17.42 7.89
CA ASP A 527 -15.02 -17.53 9.27
C ASP A 527 -16.55 -17.51 9.35
N TRP A 528 -17.20 -16.64 8.56
CA TRP A 528 -18.63 -16.58 8.48
C TRP A 528 -19.24 -17.86 7.86
N LEU A 529 -18.66 -18.39 6.78
CA LEU A 529 -19.10 -19.64 6.13
C LEU A 529 -19.00 -20.80 7.10
N PHE A 530 -17.90 -20.92 7.84
CA PHE A 530 -17.71 -21.98 8.86
C PHE A 530 -18.70 -21.86 10.02
N GLN A 531 -18.99 -20.64 10.50
CA GLN A 531 -19.98 -20.40 11.55
C GLN A 531 -21.39 -20.83 11.11
N ASN A 532 -21.73 -20.60 9.85
CA ASN A 532 -23.03 -20.96 9.28
C ASN A 532 -23.07 -22.38 8.71
N ARG A 533 -21.97 -23.15 8.79
CA ARG A 533 -21.83 -24.50 8.23
C ARG A 533 -22.19 -24.58 6.74
N ASP A 534 -21.88 -23.53 5.96
CA ASP A 534 -22.03 -23.57 4.50
C ASP A 534 -20.83 -24.33 3.91
N LEU A 535 -20.89 -25.66 3.98
CA LEU A 535 -19.78 -26.55 3.63
C LEU A 535 -19.46 -26.49 2.13
N ASP A 536 -20.46 -26.35 1.27
CA ASP A 536 -20.25 -26.27 -0.17
C ASP A 536 -19.35 -25.08 -0.55
N TRP A 537 -19.71 -23.88 -0.11
CA TRP A 537 -18.91 -22.69 -0.36
C TRP A 537 -17.57 -22.72 0.39
N SER A 538 -17.53 -23.30 1.56
CA SER A 538 -16.28 -23.45 2.33
C SER A 538 -15.26 -24.32 1.60
N PHE A 539 -15.70 -25.44 1.03
CA PHE A 539 -14.81 -26.31 0.23
C PHE A 539 -14.33 -25.59 -1.03
N ARG A 540 -15.22 -24.99 -1.79
CA ARG A 540 -14.85 -24.25 -3.01
C ARG A 540 -13.82 -23.17 -2.68
N PHE A 541 -14.04 -22.39 -1.64
CA PHE A 541 -13.17 -21.31 -1.23
C PHE A 541 -11.79 -21.81 -0.77
N CYS A 542 -11.74 -22.79 0.13
CA CYS A 542 -10.47 -23.37 0.59
C CYS A 542 -9.68 -24.00 -0.55
N ILE A 543 -10.35 -24.69 -1.48
CA ILE A 543 -9.75 -25.31 -2.66
C ILE A 543 -9.16 -24.23 -3.58
N ALA A 544 -9.88 -23.12 -3.80
CA ALA A 544 -9.41 -21.99 -4.62
C ALA A 544 -8.19 -21.31 -3.99
N LEU A 545 -8.18 -21.12 -2.67
CA LEU A 545 -7.09 -20.43 -1.95
C LEU A 545 -5.86 -21.31 -1.71
N PHE A 546 -5.92 -22.62 -1.94
CA PHE A 546 -4.80 -23.54 -1.66
C PHE A 546 -3.49 -23.03 -2.26
N ARG A 547 -3.52 -22.61 -3.54
CA ARG A 547 -2.33 -22.15 -4.25
C ARG A 547 -1.79 -20.82 -3.69
N PHE A 548 -2.66 -19.93 -3.25
CA PHE A 548 -2.29 -18.71 -2.56
C PHE A 548 -1.55 -19.02 -1.24
N TRP A 549 -2.11 -19.89 -0.41
CA TRP A 549 -1.48 -20.30 0.84
C TRP A 549 -0.13 -21.00 0.65
N ASP A 550 -0.02 -21.82 -0.39
CA ASP A 550 1.22 -22.52 -0.72
C ASP A 550 2.32 -21.57 -1.20
N MET A 551 1.98 -20.65 -2.11
CA MET A 551 2.95 -19.74 -2.74
C MET A 551 3.33 -18.53 -1.88
N ARG A 552 2.47 -18.11 -0.94
CA ARG A 552 2.66 -16.93 -0.06
C ARG A 552 3.03 -17.31 1.37
N GLU A 553 3.49 -18.55 1.61
CA GLU A 553 3.94 -19.02 2.91
C GLU A 553 2.85 -18.98 4.01
N HIS A 554 1.56 -19.02 3.63
CA HIS A 554 0.42 -19.09 4.56
C HIS A 554 -0.03 -20.55 4.83
N SER A 555 0.86 -21.53 4.63
CA SER A 555 0.53 -22.96 4.72
C SER A 555 -0.02 -23.37 6.10
N ALA A 556 0.42 -22.72 7.19
CA ALA A 556 -0.12 -22.99 8.53
C ALA A 556 -1.61 -22.60 8.66
N GLU A 557 -2.01 -21.45 8.08
CA GLU A 557 -3.41 -21.02 8.04
C GLU A 557 -4.23 -21.94 7.13
N GLY A 558 -3.71 -22.22 5.93
CA GLY A 558 -4.34 -23.15 4.99
C GLY A 558 -4.56 -24.53 5.61
N TRP A 559 -3.54 -25.05 6.31
CA TRP A 559 -3.64 -26.31 7.07
C TRP A 559 -4.81 -26.28 8.07
N ALA A 560 -4.82 -25.30 8.97
CA ALA A 560 -5.84 -25.23 10.02
C ALA A 560 -7.26 -25.13 9.45
N ARG A 561 -7.43 -24.38 8.34
CA ARG A 561 -8.72 -24.22 7.66
C ARG A 561 -9.16 -25.53 6.99
N LEU A 562 -8.28 -26.19 6.27
CA LEU A 562 -8.56 -27.45 5.57
C LEU A 562 -8.85 -28.60 6.56
N GLU A 563 -8.09 -28.71 7.64
CA GLU A 563 -8.29 -29.74 8.68
C GLU A 563 -9.65 -29.55 9.38
N ARG A 564 -9.96 -28.31 9.79
CA ARG A 564 -11.27 -27.97 10.38
C ARG A 564 -12.41 -28.29 9.43
N LEU A 565 -12.24 -28.04 8.13
CA LEU A 565 -13.26 -28.34 7.13
C LEU A 565 -13.52 -29.84 7.00
N LEU A 566 -12.47 -30.68 7.02
CA LEU A 566 -12.63 -32.14 7.03
C LEU A 566 -13.37 -32.64 8.28
N GLU A 567 -13.06 -32.08 9.45
CA GLU A 567 -13.75 -32.42 10.71
C GLU A 567 -15.25 -32.06 10.64
N MET A 568 -15.55 -30.85 10.12
CA MET A 568 -16.94 -30.39 10.02
C MET A 568 -17.77 -31.19 9.01
N ALA A 569 -17.17 -31.64 7.92
CA ALA A 569 -17.84 -32.34 6.85
C ALA A 569 -18.16 -33.81 7.17
N GLY A 570 -17.42 -34.43 8.10
CA GLY A 570 -17.61 -35.84 8.44
C GLY A 570 -17.46 -36.76 7.22
N THR A 571 -18.59 -37.30 6.72
CA THR A 571 -18.65 -38.16 5.52
C THR A 571 -19.25 -37.47 4.30
N GLU A 572 -19.79 -36.26 4.47
CA GLU A 572 -20.37 -35.48 3.38
C GLU A 572 -19.30 -34.96 2.41
N PHE A 573 -19.65 -34.61 1.21
CA PHE A 573 -18.74 -34.04 0.19
C PHE A 573 -17.50 -34.89 -0.10
N PRO A 574 -17.64 -36.16 -0.47
CA PRO A 574 -16.50 -37.09 -0.56
C PRO A 574 -15.43 -36.66 -1.56
N ARG A 575 -15.80 -36.08 -2.71
CA ARG A 575 -14.85 -35.60 -3.73
C ARG A 575 -14.02 -34.42 -3.21
N GLU A 576 -14.67 -33.45 -2.57
CA GLU A 576 -14.03 -32.25 -1.99
C GLU A 576 -13.13 -32.65 -0.81
N ARG A 577 -13.56 -33.60 -0.01
CA ARG A 577 -12.74 -34.18 1.08
C ARG A 577 -11.49 -34.88 0.56
N ALA A 578 -11.60 -35.66 -0.52
CA ALA A 578 -10.45 -36.30 -1.14
C ALA A 578 -9.45 -35.25 -1.64
N LYS A 579 -9.94 -34.18 -2.29
CA LYS A 579 -9.11 -33.06 -2.76
C LYS A 579 -8.47 -32.28 -1.61
N THR A 580 -9.22 -32.05 -0.52
CA THR A 580 -8.71 -31.42 0.71
C THR A 580 -7.62 -32.26 1.36
N SER A 581 -7.81 -33.60 1.42
CA SER A 581 -6.80 -34.53 1.92
C SER A 581 -5.53 -34.53 1.07
N LEU A 582 -5.66 -34.44 -0.27
CA LEU A 582 -4.53 -34.25 -1.17
C LEU A 582 -3.72 -32.97 -0.83
N PHE A 583 -4.40 -31.85 -0.58
CA PHE A 583 -3.75 -30.58 -0.24
C PHE A 583 -3.05 -30.62 1.13
N LEU A 584 -3.67 -31.21 2.14
CA LEU A 584 -3.04 -31.44 3.43
C LEU A 584 -1.80 -32.35 3.30
N GLY A 585 -1.88 -33.39 2.46
CA GLY A 585 -0.75 -34.22 2.12
C GLY A 585 0.38 -33.47 1.44
N ALA A 586 0.07 -32.53 0.55
CA ALA A 586 1.05 -31.67 -0.11
C ALA A 586 1.73 -30.72 0.89
N PHE A 587 0.97 -30.02 1.75
CA PHE A 587 1.55 -29.19 2.82
C PHE A 587 2.44 -30.00 3.77
N ALA A 588 1.99 -31.18 4.21
CA ALA A 588 2.80 -32.05 5.06
C ALA A 588 4.10 -32.49 4.38
N THR A 589 4.06 -32.79 3.07
CA THR A 589 5.25 -33.15 2.28
C THR A 589 6.24 -31.97 2.24
N ALA A 590 5.75 -30.75 1.95
CA ALA A 590 6.58 -29.55 1.90
C ALA A 590 7.28 -29.26 3.24
N GLN A 591 6.63 -29.59 4.36
CA GLN A 591 7.18 -29.44 5.71
C GLN A 591 8.03 -30.65 6.19
N GLY A 592 8.22 -31.68 5.37
CA GLY A 592 8.96 -32.91 5.74
C GLY A 592 8.21 -33.84 6.69
N GLY A 593 6.91 -33.61 6.93
CA GLY A 593 6.03 -34.40 7.77
C GLY A 593 5.52 -35.65 7.05
N PHE A 594 6.44 -36.52 6.54
CA PHE A 594 6.12 -37.66 5.67
C PHE A 594 5.10 -38.65 6.22
N PRO A 595 5.09 -39.01 7.52
CA PRO A 595 4.05 -39.90 8.07
C PRO A 595 2.65 -39.27 7.96
N THR A 596 2.53 -37.99 8.25
CA THR A 596 1.27 -37.23 8.15
C THR A 596 0.85 -37.10 6.70
N ALA A 597 1.80 -36.80 5.79
CA ALA A 597 1.55 -36.73 4.35
C ALA A 597 1.01 -38.05 3.82
N THR A 598 1.65 -39.19 4.19
CA THR A 598 1.19 -40.52 3.78
C THR A 598 -0.24 -40.78 4.23
N ARG A 599 -0.58 -40.45 5.47
CA ARG A 599 -1.94 -40.66 6.03
C ARG A 599 -3.00 -39.90 5.20
N TYR A 600 -2.78 -38.62 4.93
CA TYR A 600 -3.75 -37.83 4.20
C TYR A 600 -3.83 -38.21 2.72
N LEU A 601 -2.71 -38.46 2.06
CA LEU A 601 -2.67 -38.90 0.67
C LEU A 601 -3.35 -40.25 0.49
N GLU A 602 -3.12 -41.22 1.38
CA GLU A 602 -3.81 -42.54 1.33
C GLU A 602 -5.30 -42.38 1.63
N GLN A 603 -5.69 -41.51 2.55
CA GLN A 603 -7.10 -41.21 2.80
C GLN A 603 -7.77 -40.61 1.54
N GLY A 604 -7.13 -39.66 0.87
CA GLY A 604 -7.63 -39.05 -0.39
C GLY A 604 -7.74 -40.13 -1.49
N ARG A 605 -6.72 -40.99 -1.64
CA ARG A 605 -6.70 -42.07 -2.62
C ARG A 605 -7.86 -43.02 -2.40
N ALA A 606 -8.07 -43.47 -1.16
CA ALA A 606 -9.15 -44.42 -0.84
C ALA A 606 -10.53 -43.84 -1.21
N ILE A 607 -10.77 -42.56 -0.91
CA ILE A 607 -12.04 -41.93 -1.26
C ILE A 607 -12.21 -41.85 -2.79
N TYR A 608 -11.16 -41.52 -3.54
CA TYR A 608 -11.26 -41.48 -5.01
C TYR A 608 -11.44 -42.89 -5.61
N GLU A 609 -10.86 -43.93 -5.01
CA GLU A 609 -11.10 -45.35 -5.41
C GLU A 609 -12.56 -45.75 -5.15
N GLU A 610 -13.14 -45.39 -3.99
CA GLU A 610 -14.56 -45.59 -3.68
C GLU A 610 -15.53 -44.88 -4.64
N LEU A 611 -15.13 -43.66 -5.07
CA LEU A 611 -15.89 -42.86 -6.04
C LEU A 611 -15.74 -43.38 -7.48
N GLY A 612 -14.82 -44.32 -7.74
CA GLY A 612 -14.49 -44.75 -9.11
C GLY A 612 -13.92 -43.61 -9.97
N ASP A 613 -13.17 -42.68 -9.36
CA ASP A 613 -12.55 -41.53 -10.06
C ASP A 613 -11.05 -41.82 -10.36
N PRO A 614 -10.71 -42.34 -11.54
CA PRO A 614 -9.33 -42.70 -11.87
C PRO A 614 -8.40 -41.48 -11.97
N SER A 615 -8.93 -40.31 -12.34
CA SER A 615 -8.18 -39.03 -12.37
C SER A 615 -7.79 -38.60 -10.96
N GLY A 616 -8.71 -38.66 -10.00
CA GLY A 616 -8.43 -38.40 -8.59
C GLY A 616 -7.41 -39.39 -7.99
N VAL A 617 -7.53 -40.66 -8.33
CA VAL A 617 -6.52 -41.69 -7.94
C VAL A 617 -5.16 -41.35 -8.52
N ALA A 618 -5.08 -41.01 -9.82
CA ALA A 618 -3.84 -40.68 -10.49
C ALA A 618 -3.11 -39.49 -9.85
N VAL A 619 -3.83 -38.39 -9.57
CA VAL A 619 -3.27 -37.19 -8.90
C VAL A 619 -2.72 -37.56 -7.53
N THR A 620 -3.47 -38.37 -6.75
CA THR A 620 -3.07 -38.68 -5.37
C THR A 620 -1.87 -39.63 -5.36
N VAL A 621 -1.83 -40.62 -6.27
CA VAL A 621 -0.67 -41.54 -6.46
C VAL A 621 0.55 -40.74 -6.94
N ASN A 622 0.38 -39.75 -7.80
CA ASN A 622 1.46 -38.82 -8.19
C ASN A 622 2.00 -38.02 -6.98
N ALA A 623 1.12 -37.53 -6.11
CA ALA A 623 1.54 -36.85 -4.88
C ALA A 623 2.30 -37.79 -3.92
N LEU A 624 1.88 -39.07 -3.79
CA LEU A 624 2.63 -40.12 -3.05
C LEU A 624 4.01 -40.38 -3.66
N ALA A 625 4.12 -40.34 -4.98
CA ALA A 625 5.40 -40.45 -5.69
C ALA A 625 6.33 -39.28 -5.37
N ILE A 626 5.81 -38.04 -5.43
CA ILE A 626 6.56 -36.81 -5.09
C ILE A 626 7.01 -36.87 -3.62
N MET A 627 6.13 -37.21 -2.70
CA MET A 627 6.43 -37.35 -1.27
C MET A 627 7.53 -38.41 -1.03
N SER A 628 7.46 -39.55 -1.74
CA SER A 628 8.48 -40.63 -1.62
C SER A 628 9.83 -40.15 -2.18
N ARG A 629 9.85 -39.43 -3.31
CA ARG A 629 11.04 -38.80 -3.87
C ARG A 629 11.69 -37.86 -2.87
N ASP A 630 10.90 -36.97 -2.27
CA ASP A 630 11.40 -35.95 -1.36
C ASP A 630 11.89 -36.52 -0.05
N ARG A 631 11.37 -37.70 0.35
CA ARG A 631 11.88 -38.51 1.46
C ARG A 631 13.17 -39.25 1.10
N GLY A 632 13.54 -39.32 -0.19
CA GLY A 632 14.71 -40.06 -0.68
C GLY A 632 14.45 -41.56 -0.97
N ASP A 633 13.19 -41.98 -0.94
CA ASP A 633 12.79 -43.37 -1.31
C ASP A 633 12.47 -43.45 -2.80
N TYR A 634 13.51 -43.37 -3.62
CA TYR A 634 13.39 -43.26 -5.08
C TYR A 634 12.75 -44.50 -5.71
N ALA A 635 13.01 -45.69 -5.15
CA ALA A 635 12.43 -46.92 -5.65
C ALA A 635 10.89 -46.95 -5.47
N THR A 636 10.40 -46.45 -4.35
CA THR A 636 8.97 -46.35 -4.11
C THR A 636 8.37 -45.19 -4.97
N ALA A 637 9.09 -44.07 -5.14
CA ALA A 637 8.68 -42.97 -5.98
C ALA A 637 8.49 -43.40 -7.44
N GLN A 638 9.44 -44.17 -7.99
CA GLN A 638 9.36 -44.69 -9.35
C GLN A 638 8.11 -45.55 -9.55
N ARG A 639 7.86 -46.52 -8.64
CA ARG A 639 6.65 -47.38 -8.71
C ARG A 639 5.35 -46.59 -8.63
N TYR A 640 5.31 -45.55 -7.83
CA TYR A 640 4.12 -44.68 -7.75
C TYR A 640 3.97 -43.86 -9.03
N PHE A 641 5.05 -43.29 -9.60
CA PHE A 641 4.95 -42.55 -10.87
C PHE A 641 4.49 -43.48 -12.02
N GLU A 642 5.03 -44.68 -12.13
CA GLU A 642 4.60 -45.71 -13.11
C GLU A 642 3.11 -46.03 -12.95
N ARG A 643 2.64 -46.18 -11.71
CA ARG A 643 1.22 -46.44 -11.44
C ARG A 643 0.35 -45.24 -11.78
N SER A 644 0.77 -44.02 -11.42
CA SER A 644 0.07 -42.79 -11.78
C SER A 644 0.01 -42.62 -13.30
N LEU A 645 1.11 -42.89 -14.01
CA LEU A 645 1.18 -42.84 -15.46
C LEU A 645 0.17 -43.77 -16.13
N ALA A 646 0.01 -44.98 -15.60
CA ALA A 646 -0.97 -45.94 -16.09
C ALA A 646 -2.41 -45.40 -15.98
N TYR A 647 -2.75 -44.73 -14.86
CA TYR A 647 -4.05 -44.10 -14.68
C TYR A 647 -4.24 -42.92 -15.63
N TRP A 648 -3.22 -42.03 -15.78
CA TRP A 648 -3.31 -40.89 -16.69
C TRP A 648 -3.50 -41.32 -18.13
N ARG A 649 -2.83 -42.36 -18.58
CA ARG A 649 -3.03 -42.97 -19.90
C ARG A 649 -4.43 -43.61 -20.06
N GLN A 650 -4.98 -44.20 -18.98
CA GLN A 650 -6.34 -44.76 -18.99
C GLN A 650 -7.42 -43.68 -19.18
N VAL A 651 -7.24 -42.48 -18.62
CA VAL A 651 -8.18 -41.38 -18.71
C VAL A 651 -7.90 -40.43 -19.90
N ASP A 652 -6.88 -40.75 -20.68
CA ASP A 652 -6.41 -39.97 -21.86
C ASP A 652 -6.07 -38.49 -21.54
N ASP A 653 -5.60 -38.21 -20.29
CA ASP A 653 -5.10 -36.89 -19.96
C ASP A 653 -3.64 -36.77 -20.39
N ARG A 654 -3.46 -36.21 -21.57
CA ARG A 654 -2.14 -36.08 -22.22
C ARG A 654 -1.21 -35.15 -21.44
N LEU A 655 -1.72 -34.01 -20.93
CA LEU A 655 -0.89 -33.05 -20.17
C LEU A 655 -0.39 -33.65 -18.86
N ALA A 656 -1.28 -34.29 -18.10
CA ALA A 656 -0.91 -34.97 -16.86
C ALA A 656 0.03 -36.16 -17.12
N THR A 657 -0.14 -36.87 -18.26
CA THR A 657 0.78 -37.91 -18.72
C THR A 657 2.19 -37.33 -18.92
N ALA A 658 2.33 -36.24 -19.65
CA ALA A 658 3.62 -35.61 -19.92
C ALA A 658 4.30 -35.12 -18.63
N ARG A 659 3.54 -34.48 -17.73
CA ARG A 659 4.03 -34.05 -16.42
C ARG A 659 4.49 -35.22 -15.54
N CYS A 660 3.76 -36.33 -15.57
CA CYS A 660 4.12 -37.56 -14.85
C CYS A 660 5.41 -38.18 -15.41
N LEU A 661 5.52 -38.27 -16.75
CA LEU A 661 6.73 -38.73 -17.43
C LEU A 661 7.96 -37.89 -17.13
N HIS A 662 7.79 -36.55 -17.10
CA HIS A 662 8.84 -35.61 -16.71
C HIS A 662 9.33 -35.87 -15.27
N ASN A 663 8.43 -36.12 -14.30
CA ASN A 663 8.78 -36.48 -12.93
C ASN A 663 9.44 -37.88 -12.83
N LEU A 664 8.96 -38.83 -13.61
CA LEU A 664 9.55 -40.19 -13.70
C LEU A 664 11.00 -40.09 -14.24
N GLY A 665 11.20 -39.30 -15.31
CA GLY A 665 12.52 -39.03 -15.85
C GLY A 665 13.49 -38.42 -14.82
N ASN A 666 13.00 -37.49 -13.98
CA ASN A 666 13.81 -36.94 -12.90
C ASN A 666 14.20 -37.98 -11.84
N VAL A 667 13.29 -38.87 -11.43
CA VAL A 667 13.59 -39.91 -10.45
C VAL A 667 14.56 -40.95 -11.07
N SER A 668 14.35 -41.35 -12.33
CA SER A 668 15.27 -42.26 -13.03
C SER A 668 16.68 -41.68 -13.14
N ARG A 669 16.81 -40.37 -13.43
CA ARG A 669 18.10 -39.66 -13.42
C ARG A 669 18.77 -39.71 -12.04
N ILE A 670 18.02 -39.45 -10.96
CA ILE A 670 18.58 -39.52 -9.58
C ILE A 670 19.05 -40.94 -9.22
N CYS A 671 18.40 -41.97 -9.79
CA CYS A 671 18.81 -43.35 -9.68
C CYS A 671 19.95 -43.74 -10.64
N GLU A 672 20.49 -42.77 -11.39
CA GLU A 672 21.55 -42.98 -12.38
C GLU A 672 21.13 -43.88 -13.58
N ASP A 673 19.80 -44.13 -13.74
CA ASP A 673 19.25 -44.80 -14.93
C ASP A 673 18.97 -43.78 -16.01
N TYR A 674 20.04 -43.31 -16.63
CA TYR A 674 19.99 -42.25 -17.66
C TYR A 674 19.28 -42.72 -18.94
N ILE A 675 19.21 -44.00 -19.23
CA ILE A 675 18.50 -44.54 -20.39
C ILE A 675 16.99 -44.35 -20.22
N SER A 676 16.43 -44.84 -19.13
CA SER A 676 15.00 -44.69 -18.81
C SER A 676 14.63 -43.20 -18.62
N ALA A 677 15.53 -42.42 -18.03
CA ALA A 677 15.33 -40.99 -17.86
C ALA A 677 15.20 -40.25 -19.23
N ARG A 678 16.13 -40.50 -20.15
CA ARG A 678 16.10 -39.91 -21.51
C ARG A 678 14.85 -40.36 -22.30
N MET A 679 14.43 -41.62 -22.19
CA MET A 679 13.21 -42.14 -22.81
C MET A 679 11.95 -41.44 -22.29
N ALA A 680 11.79 -41.35 -20.96
CA ALA A 680 10.64 -40.71 -20.35
C ALA A 680 10.58 -39.23 -20.71
N LEU A 681 11.72 -38.52 -20.66
CA LEU A 681 11.79 -37.11 -21.03
C LEU A 681 11.54 -36.87 -22.53
N ALA A 682 11.97 -37.77 -23.41
CA ALA A 682 11.69 -37.64 -24.84
C ALA A 682 10.19 -37.79 -25.13
N GLU A 683 9.52 -38.77 -24.52
CA GLU A 683 8.07 -38.96 -24.64
C GLU A 683 7.33 -37.75 -24.07
N ALA A 684 7.74 -37.25 -22.87
CA ALA A 684 7.15 -36.06 -22.29
C ALA A 684 7.27 -34.84 -23.20
N MET A 685 8.45 -34.61 -23.77
CA MET A 685 8.75 -33.48 -24.65
C MET A 685 7.89 -33.53 -25.92
N GLN A 686 7.77 -34.73 -26.54
CA GLN A 686 6.91 -34.90 -27.70
C GLN A 686 5.44 -34.52 -27.38
N ILE A 687 4.92 -34.95 -26.24
CA ILE A 687 3.54 -34.61 -25.85
C ILE A 687 3.39 -33.11 -25.59
N PHE A 688 4.37 -32.48 -24.91
CA PHE A 688 4.36 -31.02 -24.70
C PHE A 688 4.40 -30.25 -26.01
N GLU A 689 5.23 -30.68 -26.99
CA GLU A 689 5.28 -30.07 -28.32
C GLU A 689 3.93 -30.19 -29.04
N GLU A 690 3.28 -31.36 -28.99
CA GLU A 690 1.97 -31.60 -29.64
C GLU A 690 0.86 -30.75 -28.94
N LEU A 691 0.99 -30.44 -27.66
CA LEU A 691 0.06 -29.60 -26.90
C LEU A 691 0.38 -28.10 -27.01
N GLY A 692 1.53 -27.73 -27.57
CA GLY A 692 2.00 -26.33 -27.60
C GLY A 692 2.42 -25.81 -26.22
N ASP A 693 2.79 -26.68 -25.29
CA ASP A 693 3.30 -26.29 -23.97
C ASP A 693 4.81 -26.03 -24.03
N ASP A 694 5.18 -24.84 -24.48
CA ASP A 694 6.59 -24.41 -24.60
C ASP A 694 7.32 -24.46 -23.26
N SER A 695 6.63 -24.22 -22.14
CA SER A 695 7.21 -24.31 -20.79
C SER A 695 7.53 -25.76 -20.44
N GLY A 696 6.63 -26.70 -20.73
CA GLY A 696 6.86 -28.13 -20.53
C GLY A 696 8.05 -28.64 -21.35
N VAL A 697 8.16 -28.23 -22.61
CA VAL A 697 9.32 -28.53 -23.48
C VAL A 697 10.61 -28.00 -22.86
N ALA A 698 10.60 -26.76 -22.39
CA ALA A 698 11.77 -26.13 -21.78
C ALA A 698 12.21 -26.86 -20.49
N TRP A 699 11.27 -27.31 -19.68
CA TRP A 699 11.56 -28.12 -18.48
C TRP A 699 12.16 -29.48 -18.83
N ALA A 700 11.68 -30.17 -19.86
CA ALA A 700 12.23 -31.42 -20.33
C ALA A 700 13.68 -31.24 -20.86
N LEU A 701 13.92 -30.17 -21.63
CA LEU A 701 15.27 -29.79 -22.09
C LEU A 701 16.21 -29.49 -20.94
N ASN A 702 15.76 -28.78 -19.90
CA ASN A 702 16.58 -28.47 -18.74
C ASN A 702 17.00 -29.75 -18.00
N GLN A 703 16.08 -30.72 -17.82
CA GLN A 703 16.43 -32.00 -17.21
C GLN A 703 17.37 -32.86 -18.09
N GLN A 704 17.23 -32.83 -19.42
CA GLN A 704 18.19 -33.46 -20.32
C GLN A 704 19.58 -32.83 -20.16
N GLY A 705 19.64 -31.50 -19.95
CA GLY A 705 20.86 -30.78 -19.60
C GLY A 705 21.49 -31.25 -18.29
N ASP A 706 20.65 -31.50 -17.26
CA ASP A 706 21.09 -32.09 -15.98
C ASP A 706 21.74 -33.49 -16.20
N ILE A 707 21.14 -34.36 -17.03
CA ILE A 707 21.67 -35.67 -17.37
C ILE A 707 23.02 -35.52 -18.07
N ALA A 708 23.13 -34.69 -19.09
CA ALA A 708 24.36 -34.45 -19.84
C ALA A 708 25.48 -33.93 -18.92
N ARG A 709 25.14 -33.01 -18.00
CA ARG A 709 26.08 -32.48 -17.00
C ARG A 709 26.60 -33.58 -16.07
N GLU A 710 25.72 -34.44 -15.56
CA GLU A 710 26.08 -35.55 -14.68
C GLU A 710 26.96 -36.63 -15.37
N GLN A 711 26.79 -36.80 -16.68
CA GLN A 711 27.63 -37.65 -17.52
C GLN A 711 28.96 -36.99 -17.95
N GLY A 712 29.17 -35.69 -17.58
CA GLY A 712 30.38 -34.95 -17.93
C GLY A 712 30.35 -34.33 -19.36
N GLU A 713 29.23 -34.41 -20.05
CA GLU A 713 29.03 -33.88 -21.39
C GLU A 713 28.71 -32.37 -21.34
N LEU A 714 29.67 -31.59 -20.80
CA LEU A 714 29.43 -30.16 -20.44
C LEU A 714 29.02 -29.30 -21.64
N THR A 715 29.53 -29.60 -22.87
CA THR A 715 29.18 -28.86 -24.08
C THR A 715 27.71 -29.11 -24.47
N GLU A 716 27.27 -30.36 -24.39
CA GLU A 716 25.88 -30.73 -24.66
C GLU A 716 24.95 -30.14 -23.60
N ALA A 717 25.31 -30.24 -22.31
CA ALA A 717 24.56 -29.64 -21.22
C ALA A 717 24.35 -28.11 -21.42
N ARG A 718 25.41 -27.40 -21.81
CA ARG A 718 25.33 -25.96 -22.17
C ARG A 718 24.31 -25.70 -23.26
N ALA A 719 24.39 -26.47 -24.34
CA ALA A 719 23.51 -26.30 -25.50
C ALA A 719 22.04 -26.55 -25.11
N LEU A 720 21.77 -27.58 -24.28
CA LEU A 720 20.43 -27.92 -23.79
C LEU A 720 19.86 -26.82 -22.88
N TYR A 721 20.66 -26.32 -21.92
CA TYR A 721 20.24 -25.23 -21.04
C TYR A 721 20.00 -23.90 -21.81
N GLN A 722 20.80 -23.62 -22.87
CA GLN A 722 20.55 -22.44 -23.71
C GLN A 722 19.25 -22.56 -24.51
N ARG A 723 18.95 -23.76 -25.04
CA ARG A 723 17.67 -24.04 -25.68
C ARG A 723 16.51 -23.91 -24.69
N ALA A 724 16.64 -24.48 -23.51
CA ALA A 724 15.66 -24.35 -22.45
C ALA A 724 15.42 -22.87 -22.07
N LEU A 725 16.48 -22.08 -21.89
CA LEU A 725 16.39 -20.64 -21.59
C LEU A 725 15.65 -19.87 -22.68
N SER A 726 15.95 -20.18 -23.96
CA SER A 726 15.24 -19.57 -25.10
C SER A 726 13.76 -19.91 -25.08
N ALA A 727 13.39 -21.16 -24.81
CA ALA A 727 11.99 -21.61 -24.72
C ALA A 727 11.27 -21.00 -23.51
N PHE A 728 11.91 -20.91 -22.35
CA PHE A 728 11.35 -20.20 -21.19
C PHE A 728 11.15 -18.69 -21.43
N ARG A 729 12.04 -18.05 -22.21
CA ARG A 729 11.85 -16.66 -22.61
C ARG A 729 10.63 -16.49 -23.53
N SER A 730 10.43 -17.40 -24.48
CA SER A 730 9.25 -17.43 -25.36
C SER A 730 7.97 -17.66 -24.56
N ALA A 731 7.99 -18.60 -23.63
CA ALA A 731 6.87 -18.93 -22.75
C ALA A 731 6.63 -17.88 -21.63
N ARG A 732 7.50 -16.88 -21.51
CA ARG A 732 7.50 -15.88 -20.40
C ARG A 732 7.57 -16.50 -19.01
N ASP A 733 8.10 -17.73 -18.88
CA ASP A 733 8.31 -18.40 -17.60
C ASP A 733 9.57 -17.84 -16.91
N ARG A 734 9.38 -16.82 -16.08
CA ARG A 734 10.49 -16.15 -15.37
C ARG A 734 11.22 -17.09 -14.41
N TRP A 735 10.50 -18.04 -13.78
CA TRP A 735 11.12 -18.98 -12.87
C TRP A 735 12.03 -19.95 -13.62
N GLY A 736 11.57 -20.50 -14.76
CA GLY A 736 12.37 -21.36 -15.63
C GLY A 736 13.59 -20.64 -16.21
N GLN A 737 13.45 -19.35 -16.58
CA GLN A 737 14.58 -18.52 -17.01
C GLN A 737 15.65 -18.42 -15.94
N ALA A 738 15.27 -18.06 -14.71
CA ALA A 738 16.20 -17.94 -13.60
C ALA A 738 16.89 -19.26 -13.28
N ARG A 739 16.14 -20.37 -13.34
CA ARG A 739 16.69 -21.72 -13.14
C ARG A 739 17.74 -22.06 -14.19
N SER A 740 17.42 -21.90 -15.48
CA SER A 740 18.36 -22.22 -16.58
C SER A 740 19.60 -21.33 -16.54
N LEU A 741 19.45 -20.05 -16.17
CA LEU A 741 20.59 -19.15 -15.98
C LEU A 741 21.49 -19.62 -14.84
N ALA A 742 20.92 -20.07 -13.71
CA ALA A 742 21.71 -20.62 -12.61
C ALA A 742 22.46 -21.89 -13.05
N ASP A 743 21.85 -22.76 -13.85
CA ASP A 743 22.49 -23.98 -14.38
C ASP A 743 23.58 -23.65 -15.39
N LEU A 744 23.38 -22.67 -16.27
CA LEU A 744 24.41 -22.13 -17.18
C LEU A 744 25.57 -21.51 -16.42
N GLY A 745 25.30 -20.79 -15.32
CA GLY A 745 26.33 -20.29 -14.41
C GLY A 745 27.17 -21.42 -13.82
N GLY A 746 26.51 -22.52 -13.44
CA GLY A 746 27.18 -23.73 -12.92
C GLY A 746 28.11 -24.37 -13.99
N ILE A 747 27.62 -24.55 -15.20
CA ILE A 747 28.44 -25.06 -16.34
C ILE A 747 29.62 -24.13 -16.64
N ALA A 748 29.40 -22.83 -16.67
CA ALA A 748 30.47 -21.85 -16.90
C ALA A 748 31.54 -21.91 -15.80
N CYS A 749 31.16 -22.11 -14.53
CA CYS A 749 32.12 -22.37 -13.44
C CYS A 749 32.91 -23.66 -13.66
N GLU A 750 32.30 -24.75 -14.10
CA GLU A 750 32.96 -26.03 -14.35
C GLU A 750 33.93 -25.96 -15.53
N LEU A 751 33.63 -25.09 -16.50
CA LEU A 751 34.51 -24.82 -17.66
C LEU A 751 35.59 -23.75 -17.38
N GLY A 752 35.61 -23.15 -16.20
CA GLY A 752 36.54 -22.10 -15.80
C GLY A 752 36.25 -20.71 -16.38
N GLU A 753 35.05 -20.50 -16.93
CA GLU A 753 34.59 -19.25 -17.53
C GLU A 753 33.96 -18.30 -16.50
N GLN A 754 34.78 -17.82 -15.55
CA GLN A 754 34.31 -17.13 -14.34
C GLN A 754 33.45 -15.86 -14.59
N SER A 755 33.79 -15.08 -15.63
CA SER A 755 33.04 -13.87 -15.97
C SER A 755 31.66 -14.20 -16.53
N VAL A 756 31.58 -15.25 -17.35
CA VAL A 756 30.29 -15.74 -17.90
C VAL A 756 29.43 -16.32 -16.79
N ALA A 757 30.03 -17.08 -15.88
CA ALA A 757 29.32 -17.62 -14.71
C ALA A 757 28.71 -16.51 -13.84
N TYR A 758 29.50 -15.46 -13.59
CA TYR A 758 29.04 -14.31 -12.81
C TYR A 758 27.84 -13.60 -13.44
N GLU A 759 27.90 -13.33 -14.76
CA GLU A 759 26.80 -12.68 -15.47
C GLU A 759 25.52 -13.51 -15.45
N HIS A 760 25.61 -14.84 -15.67
CA HIS A 760 24.45 -15.72 -15.58
C HIS A 760 23.87 -15.79 -14.18
N TYR A 761 24.70 -15.87 -13.14
CA TYR A 761 24.22 -15.86 -11.76
C TYR A 761 23.61 -14.51 -11.38
N ARG A 762 24.16 -13.37 -11.86
CA ARG A 762 23.61 -12.05 -11.62
C ARG A 762 22.20 -11.93 -12.23
N GLU A 763 22.03 -12.27 -13.52
CA GLU A 763 20.74 -12.24 -14.20
C GLU A 763 19.73 -13.18 -13.49
N SER A 764 20.15 -14.36 -13.09
CA SER A 764 19.32 -15.31 -12.32
C SER A 764 18.90 -14.74 -10.97
N LEU A 765 19.82 -14.08 -10.25
CA LEU A 765 19.57 -13.48 -8.94
C LEU A 765 18.58 -12.33 -9.03
N ASP A 766 18.69 -11.48 -10.06
CA ASP A 766 17.76 -10.38 -10.32
C ASP A 766 16.33 -10.91 -10.51
N ILE A 767 16.18 -12.00 -11.27
CA ILE A 767 14.86 -12.60 -11.50
C ILE A 767 14.32 -13.26 -10.23
N PHE A 768 15.12 -14.09 -9.51
CA PHE A 768 14.67 -14.72 -8.28
C PHE A 768 14.37 -13.71 -7.17
N SER A 769 15.10 -12.60 -7.12
CA SER A 769 14.84 -11.50 -6.19
C SER A 769 13.50 -10.81 -6.51
N ALA A 770 13.22 -10.54 -7.79
CA ALA A 770 11.95 -9.98 -8.22
C ALA A 770 10.76 -10.93 -8.00
N LEU A 771 11.01 -12.24 -7.95
CA LEU A 771 10.02 -13.27 -7.62
C LEU A 771 9.97 -13.59 -6.11
N GLU A 772 10.80 -12.94 -5.29
CA GLU A 772 10.97 -13.20 -3.85
C GLU A 772 11.22 -14.68 -3.51
N HIS A 773 11.82 -15.43 -4.47
CA HIS A 773 11.98 -16.86 -4.37
C HIS A 773 13.24 -17.24 -3.59
N ARG A 774 13.16 -17.29 -2.25
CA ARG A 774 14.27 -17.47 -1.30
C ARG A 774 15.14 -18.71 -1.60
N ARG A 775 14.53 -19.86 -1.97
CA ARG A 775 15.25 -21.08 -2.33
C ARG A 775 16.12 -20.89 -3.59
N GLY A 776 15.61 -20.17 -4.61
CA GLY A 776 16.36 -19.83 -5.81
C GLY A 776 17.51 -18.87 -5.52
N ILE A 777 17.26 -17.85 -4.69
CA ILE A 777 18.28 -16.92 -4.22
C ILE A 777 19.41 -17.67 -3.51
N ALA A 778 19.08 -18.58 -2.57
CA ALA A 778 20.08 -19.39 -1.86
C ALA A 778 20.95 -20.19 -2.83
N ARG A 779 20.33 -20.84 -3.85
CA ARG A 779 21.06 -21.60 -4.89
C ARG A 779 22.03 -20.72 -5.68
N VAL A 780 21.60 -19.53 -6.07
CA VAL A 780 22.46 -18.59 -6.82
C VAL A 780 23.60 -18.07 -5.95
N LEU A 781 23.33 -17.77 -4.68
CA LEU A 781 24.38 -17.37 -3.72
C LEU A 781 25.43 -18.48 -3.54
N GLU A 782 25.04 -19.76 -3.51
CA GLU A 782 25.99 -20.89 -3.49
C GLU A 782 26.88 -20.90 -4.74
N GLY A 783 26.30 -20.60 -5.90
CA GLY A 783 27.06 -20.44 -7.16
C GLY A 783 28.02 -19.25 -7.12
N LEU A 784 27.56 -18.09 -6.65
CA LEU A 784 28.37 -16.88 -6.49
C LEU A 784 29.51 -17.07 -5.46
N ALA A 785 29.28 -17.85 -4.40
CA ALA A 785 30.33 -18.25 -3.46
C ALA A 785 31.45 -19.03 -4.17
N CYS A 786 31.09 -19.94 -5.09
CA CYS A 786 32.07 -20.65 -5.92
C CYS A 786 32.81 -19.68 -6.86
N VAL A 787 32.12 -18.72 -7.48
CA VAL A 787 32.76 -17.71 -8.33
C VAL A 787 33.74 -16.85 -7.52
N ALA A 788 33.38 -16.41 -6.31
CA ALA A 788 34.24 -15.67 -5.40
C ALA A 788 35.50 -16.46 -5.02
N LEU A 789 35.35 -17.78 -4.76
CA LEU A 789 36.48 -18.67 -4.51
C LEU A 789 37.45 -18.69 -5.70
N TYR A 790 36.96 -18.89 -6.90
CA TYR A 790 37.80 -18.92 -8.10
C TYR A 790 38.52 -17.58 -8.39
N ARG A 791 37.93 -16.44 -7.96
CA ARG A 791 38.54 -15.12 -8.02
C ARG A 791 39.55 -14.88 -6.90
N GLY A 792 39.77 -15.83 -5.98
CA GLY A 792 40.68 -15.72 -4.86
C GLY A 792 40.15 -14.92 -3.67
N ASP A 793 38.85 -14.56 -3.65
CA ASP A 793 38.22 -13.84 -2.53
C ASP A 793 37.62 -14.87 -1.53
N ALA A 794 38.50 -15.46 -0.75
CA ALA A 794 38.15 -16.49 0.23
C ALA A 794 37.15 -15.99 1.29
N ARG A 795 37.30 -14.73 1.72
CA ARG A 795 36.39 -14.13 2.72
C ARG A 795 34.96 -14.02 2.18
N ARG A 796 34.81 -13.46 0.98
CA ARG A 796 33.51 -13.33 0.32
C ARG A 796 32.89 -14.68 0.04
N ALA A 797 33.66 -15.66 -0.47
CA ALA A 797 33.19 -17.01 -0.73
C ALA A 797 32.56 -17.64 0.51
N LEU A 798 33.22 -17.55 1.66
CA LEU A 798 32.74 -18.14 2.90
C LEU A 798 31.53 -17.40 3.49
N SER A 799 31.52 -16.05 3.45
CA SER A 799 30.39 -15.25 3.92
C SER A 799 29.11 -15.50 3.08
N VAL A 800 29.23 -15.52 1.75
CA VAL A 800 28.09 -15.76 0.86
C VAL A 800 27.55 -17.19 1.01
N ALA A 801 28.43 -18.18 1.17
CA ALA A 801 28.02 -19.57 1.45
C ALA A 801 27.28 -19.69 2.80
N ALA A 802 27.72 -18.95 3.82
CA ALA A 802 27.07 -18.91 5.13
C ALA A 802 25.66 -18.26 5.04
N ALA A 803 25.54 -17.15 4.31
CA ALA A 803 24.27 -16.49 4.06
C ALA A 803 23.29 -17.38 3.28
N ALA A 804 23.77 -18.10 2.27
CA ALA A 804 22.96 -19.09 1.54
C ALA A 804 22.48 -20.21 2.47
N SER A 805 23.36 -20.72 3.36
CA SER A 805 23.01 -21.74 4.37
C SER A 805 21.94 -21.24 5.34
N HIS A 806 22.03 -19.97 5.78
CA HIS A 806 21.01 -19.34 6.61
C HIS A 806 19.64 -19.25 5.89
N LEU A 807 19.63 -18.77 4.64
CA LEU A 807 18.41 -18.72 3.85
C LEU A 807 17.76 -20.10 3.67
N ARG A 808 18.56 -21.14 3.41
CA ARG A 808 18.04 -22.53 3.34
C ARG A 808 17.46 -23.00 4.66
N HIS A 809 18.07 -22.63 5.76
CA HIS A 809 17.55 -22.95 7.09
C HIS A 809 16.20 -22.27 7.35
N LEU A 810 16.08 -20.97 7.01
CA LEU A 810 14.84 -20.23 7.16
C LEU A 810 13.66 -20.83 6.36
N VAL A 811 13.94 -21.37 5.17
CA VAL A 811 12.90 -21.98 4.30
C VAL A 811 12.80 -23.50 4.45
N SER A 812 13.46 -24.07 5.45
CA SER A 812 13.49 -25.54 5.72
C SER A 812 13.80 -26.40 4.48
N ALA A 813 14.68 -25.90 3.59
CA ALA A 813 15.03 -26.51 2.32
C ALA A 813 16.54 -26.82 2.24
N PRO A 814 17.02 -27.82 2.97
CA PRO A 814 18.45 -28.17 2.98
C PRO A 814 18.92 -28.60 1.59
N LEU A 815 20.23 -28.41 1.33
CA LEU A 815 20.85 -28.94 0.12
C LEU A 815 20.77 -30.47 0.10
N PRO A 816 20.58 -31.08 -1.09
CA PRO A 816 20.80 -32.51 -1.28
C PRO A 816 22.19 -32.93 -0.78
N SER A 817 22.31 -34.12 -0.20
CA SER A 817 23.54 -34.57 0.47
C SER A 817 24.77 -34.50 -0.46
N THR A 818 24.60 -34.84 -1.73
CA THR A 818 25.68 -34.78 -2.75
C THR A 818 26.11 -33.36 -3.08
N GLU A 819 25.19 -32.41 -3.24
CA GLU A 819 25.50 -31.02 -3.51
C GLU A 819 26.12 -30.35 -2.27
N LYS A 820 25.60 -30.66 -1.09
CA LYS A 820 26.16 -30.21 0.18
C LYS A 820 27.60 -30.65 0.34
N LEU A 821 27.89 -31.94 0.09
CA LEU A 821 29.25 -32.48 0.18
C LEU A 821 30.21 -31.73 -0.77
N LYS A 822 29.81 -31.48 -2.02
CA LYS A 822 30.62 -30.74 -2.99
C LYS A 822 30.88 -29.27 -2.55
N LEU A 823 29.89 -28.62 -2.00
CA LEU A 823 30.03 -27.24 -1.48
C LEU A 823 30.91 -27.22 -0.24
N ASP A 824 30.68 -28.14 0.70
CA ASP A 824 31.45 -28.27 1.94
C ASP A 824 32.94 -28.55 1.66
N GLN A 825 33.25 -29.40 0.66
CA GLN A 825 34.63 -29.66 0.22
C GLN A 825 35.30 -28.38 -0.29
N LYS A 826 34.64 -27.61 -1.17
CA LYS A 826 35.16 -26.33 -1.65
C LYS A 826 35.37 -25.32 -0.53
N MET A 827 34.43 -25.25 0.43
CA MET A 827 34.54 -24.34 1.58
C MET A 827 35.55 -24.80 2.62
N ALA A 828 35.90 -26.10 2.67
CA ALA A 828 36.97 -26.58 3.54
C ALA A 828 38.34 -26.00 3.17
N ASP A 829 38.65 -25.90 1.87
CA ASP A 829 39.88 -25.27 1.40
C ASP A 829 39.93 -23.78 1.77
N VAL A 830 38.79 -23.09 1.68
CA VAL A 830 38.65 -21.67 2.07
C VAL A 830 38.86 -21.49 3.57
N ARG A 831 38.27 -22.37 4.41
CA ARG A 831 38.49 -22.33 5.87
C ARG A 831 39.94 -22.56 6.25
N HIS A 832 40.61 -23.49 5.55
CA HIS A 832 42.04 -23.72 5.74
C HIS A 832 42.90 -22.51 5.40
N GLN A 833 42.58 -21.80 4.29
CA GLN A 833 43.28 -20.57 3.87
C GLN A 833 43.13 -19.42 4.87
N LEU A 834 41.95 -19.24 5.46
CA LEU A 834 41.65 -18.16 6.40
C LEU A 834 42.14 -18.46 7.84
N GLY A 835 42.33 -19.73 8.18
CA GLY A 835 42.60 -20.17 9.57
C GLY A 835 41.31 -20.22 10.41
N GLU A 836 41.34 -21.05 11.46
CA GLU A 836 40.16 -21.41 12.22
C GLU A 836 39.45 -20.22 12.92
N PRO A 837 40.15 -19.27 13.59
CA PRO A 837 39.48 -18.14 14.24
C PRO A 837 38.79 -17.20 13.24
N GLU A 838 39.46 -16.88 12.12
CA GLU A 838 38.93 -15.96 11.13
C GLU A 838 37.81 -16.60 10.32
N SER A 839 37.94 -17.86 9.95
CA SER A 839 36.90 -18.58 9.20
C SER A 839 35.58 -18.70 9.98
N LYS A 840 35.67 -18.91 11.32
CA LYS A 840 34.50 -18.95 12.19
C LYS A 840 33.80 -17.58 12.23
N LYS A 841 34.58 -16.51 12.42
CA LYS A 841 34.05 -15.16 12.45
C LYS A 841 33.37 -14.78 11.14
N VAL A 842 34.01 -15.06 10.00
CA VAL A 842 33.47 -14.76 8.67
C VAL A 842 32.19 -15.55 8.39
N TRP A 843 32.13 -16.82 8.86
CA TRP A 843 30.92 -17.63 8.78
C TRP A 843 29.78 -17.05 9.62
N GLU A 844 30.02 -16.63 10.87
CA GLU A 844 29.04 -16.02 11.75
C GLU A 844 28.53 -14.69 11.17
N GLU A 845 29.42 -13.84 10.66
CA GLU A 845 29.06 -12.59 9.98
C GLU A 845 28.15 -12.84 8.77
N GLY A 846 28.51 -13.80 7.93
CA GLY A 846 27.72 -14.19 6.75
C GLY A 846 26.35 -14.78 7.12
N TYR A 847 26.34 -15.67 8.12
CA TYR A 847 25.10 -16.31 8.58
C TYR A 847 24.11 -15.32 9.23
N ALA A 848 24.60 -14.22 9.79
CA ALA A 848 23.77 -13.16 10.37
C ALA A 848 23.21 -12.16 9.33
N MET A 849 23.62 -12.21 8.05
CA MET A 849 23.13 -11.34 7.01
C MET A 849 21.66 -11.61 6.72
N ASN A 850 20.87 -10.55 6.57
CA ASN A 850 19.56 -10.68 5.94
C ASN A 850 19.72 -10.87 4.41
N MET A 851 18.64 -11.28 3.76
CA MET A 851 18.64 -11.60 2.33
C MET A 851 19.16 -10.45 1.45
N GLU A 852 18.72 -9.22 1.70
CA GLU A 852 19.13 -8.05 0.92
C GLU A 852 20.63 -7.71 1.11
N ALA A 853 21.14 -7.84 2.33
CA ALA A 853 22.56 -7.65 2.62
C ALA A 853 23.41 -8.75 1.96
N ALA A 854 22.95 -10.01 1.97
CA ALA A 854 23.61 -11.12 1.32
C ALA A 854 23.68 -10.93 -0.20
N ILE A 855 22.58 -10.49 -0.84
CA ILE A 855 22.54 -10.18 -2.28
C ILE A 855 23.54 -9.07 -2.63
N ARG A 856 23.49 -7.94 -1.92
CA ARG A 856 24.44 -6.81 -2.15
C ARG A 856 25.88 -7.22 -1.93
N TYR A 857 26.16 -8.03 -0.92
CA TYR A 857 27.51 -8.49 -0.62
C TYR A 857 28.04 -9.49 -1.67
N ALA A 858 27.17 -10.33 -2.23
CA ALA A 858 27.52 -11.28 -3.27
C ALA A 858 27.84 -10.62 -4.63
N LEU A 859 27.21 -9.49 -4.91
CA LEU A 859 27.39 -8.69 -6.14
C LEU A 859 28.28 -7.47 -5.83
N PRO A 860 29.59 -7.51 -6.04
CA PRO A 860 30.43 -6.32 -5.91
C PRO A 860 30.06 -5.29 -6.99
N GLU A 861 30.12 -3.99 -6.63
CA GLU A 861 29.91 -2.85 -7.54
C GLU A 861 30.87 -2.86 -8.72
#